data_f31d65a9dc9a075b4fe8839bb512877c
#
_entry.id   f31d65a9dc9a075b4fe8839bb512877c
#
_cell.length_a   1.000
_cell.length_b   1.000
_cell.length_c   1.000
_cell.angle_alpha   90.00
_cell.angle_beta   90.00
_cell.angle_gamma   90.00
#
_symmetry.space_group_name_H-M   'P 1'
#
loop_
_entity.id
_entity.type
_entity.pdbx_description
1 polymer ?
#
loop_
_entity_poly.entity_id
_entity_poly.type
_entity_poly.pdbx_seq_one_letter_code
_entity_poly.pdbx_strand_id
1 'polypeptide(L)'
;MKKTILTALAATTYMMTMNGQPKLSATNIDEVLQAMTLEEKARLLVGGANNFFGDQAVVGGEATLVAGAAGTSPEIARLGIPATVLTDGPAGVRIDPTRKGDSQTYYATGFPIGTCLASTWNTELVGKVGEAIGNETKEYRCDVILGPGMNLHRSPLCGRNFEYYSEDPFVTGKIGAAYINGVQSQGAGVSAKHFAVNSQETERTSVDERVSQRALRELYLRGFEIAVRESQPWTIMSSYNQVNGQYSMGNRDLLTSILRDDWGYKGIVMTDWIGIRQGLPTISEVQAGNDLMEPGQPAQVNDIIEGVKSGKLSMADVDRNVRRMLEYIVKTPSFHKYPATNKPDLKGHAAITRQTACEGIVLLKNNGCLPWNSESSTFNAQRSTIKTVALFGENSYNFLPGGVGSGCVHTPYVVDMVEGLKNAGIKSSESLTDIYRKYVDYARVKFQYERHPAKWFQTEEMGPQKYPEIAVNAIAIGKEVQSADAAIVTIGRQAGEGIDRDLETEFNLIPEERQLIIDVCQAFHAAGKPVVVIINSGSVIETASWKSYPDAIVCAWQPGEEGGNSVADILTGKVCPSGKLTMTWPLAATDHPSTRNFPGLVDFYTYQVARTGERKLANYDFTNHEEDIYVGYRYFDTFNKEVSYPFGFGLSYTMFAYSKPTVKVSGNNVTVSVTVKNTGKVAGKEVAQVYVTAPKGQIEKPAQELKAFAKTRELKPGESETLTMQIPVRMLASFDEAGSQWLTEGGNYTFNIGASSRDIRCTATAKVGQYTEKVSNALAPKVKLNLLKQ
;
A
#
# COMPACT_ATOMS: atom_id res chain seq x y z
N MET A 1 -50.97 38.96 -36.26
CA MET A 1 -49.65 38.79 -35.61
C MET A 1 -49.72 37.91 -34.36
N LYS A 2 -50.71 37.93 -33.47
CA LYS A 2 -50.73 37.08 -32.25
C LYS A 2 -50.94 35.56 -32.51
N LYS A 3 -51.59 35.14 -33.60
CA LYS A 3 -51.80 33.74 -33.96
C LYS A 3 -50.55 33.08 -34.56
N THR A 4 -49.72 33.80 -35.27
CA THR A 4 -48.47 33.29 -35.90
C THR A 4 -47.35 33.09 -34.87
N ILE A 5 -47.33 33.89 -33.80
CA ILE A 5 -46.30 33.70 -32.73
C ILE A 5 -46.60 32.47 -31.84
N LEU A 6 -47.87 32.15 -31.59
CA LEU A 6 -48.26 30.97 -30.84
C LEU A 6 -47.93 29.65 -31.60
N THR A 7 -48.09 29.68 -32.95
CA THR A 7 -47.78 28.48 -33.76
C THR A 7 -46.25 28.27 -33.89
N ALA A 8 -45.46 29.34 -33.90
CA ALA A 8 -43.99 29.24 -33.91
C ALA A 8 -43.42 28.70 -32.57
N LEU A 9 -43.99 29.16 -31.42
CA LEU A 9 -43.61 28.64 -30.11
C LEU A 9 -44.03 27.18 -29.91
N ALA A 10 -45.22 26.78 -30.39
CA ALA A 10 -45.64 25.37 -30.31
C ALA A 10 -44.84 24.46 -31.25
N ALA A 11 -44.43 24.96 -32.45
CA ALA A 11 -43.55 24.21 -33.35
C ALA A 11 -42.13 24.05 -32.81
N THR A 12 -41.59 25.07 -32.12
CA THR A 12 -40.27 24.97 -31.48
C THR A 12 -40.27 24.00 -30.29
N THR A 13 -41.34 24.02 -29.49
CA THR A 13 -41.52 23.05 -28.39
C THR A 13 -41.79 21.64 -28.92
N TYR A 14 -42.48 21.49 -30.05
CA TYR A 14 -42.73 20.18 -30.69
C TYR A 14 -41.51 19.62 -31.44
N MET A 15 -40.63 20.52 -31.97
CA MET A 15 -39.35 20.06 -32.55
C MET A 15 -38.34 19.61 -31.49
N MET A 16 -38.39 20.13 -30.24
CA MET A 16 -37.56 19.63 -29.14
C MET A 16 -38.00 18.25 -28.63
N THR A 17 -39.24 17.84 -28.90
CA THR A 17 -39.72 16.48 -28.50
C THR A 17 -39.49 15.41 -29.55
N MET A 18 -38.98 15.73 -30.75
CA MET A 18 -38.65 14.74 -31.79
C MET A 18 -37.18 14.40 -31.90
N ASN A 19 -36.26 15.10 -31.22
CA ASN A 19 -34.90 14.60 -31.02
C ASN A 19 -34.93 13.56 -29.90
N GLY A 20 -34.63 12.33 -30.22
CA GLY A 20 -34.48 11.26 -29.20
C GLY A 20 -33.56 11.72 -28.10
N GLN A 21 -33.85 11.34 -26.85
CA GLN A 21 -33.04 11.74 -25.71
C GLN A 21 -31.57 11.43 -25.97
N PRO A 22 -30.61 12.32 -25.65
CA PRO A 22 -29.22 12.11 -25.93
C PRO A 22 -28.71 10.88 -25.15
N LYS A 23 -28.00 9.99 -25.82
CA LYS A 23 -27.29 8.89 -25.18
C LYS A 23 -25.85 9.26 -24.93
N LEU A 24 -25.31 8.92 -23.75
CA LEU A 24 -23.95 9.27 -23.36
C LEU A 24 -22.92 8.77 -24.37
N SER A 25 -22.03 9.64 -24.73
CA SER A 25 -20.81 9.36 -25.51
C SER A 25 -19.67 10.25 -25.03
N ALA A 26 -18.45 9.94 -25.42
CA ALA A 26 -17.27 10.74 -25.04
C ALA A 26 -17.32 12.19 -25.57
N THR A 27 -18.19 12.50 -26.55
CA THR A 27 -18.24 13.80 -27.24
C THR A 27 -19.47 14.65 -26.92
N ASN A 28 -20.45 14.12 -26.16
CA ASN A 28 -21.71 14.84 -25.88
C ASN A 28 -22.03 14.95 -24.38
N ILE A 29 -21.03 14.95 -23.52
CA ILE A 29 -21.19 15.02 -22.06
C ILE A 29 -22.02 16.24 -21.64
N ASP A 30 -21.80 17.40 -22.25
CA ASP A 30 -22.55 18.64 -21.96
C ASP A 30 -24.02 18.51 -22.29
N GLU A 31 -24.36 17.91 -23.43
CA GLU A 31 -25.71 17.69 -23.86
C GLU A 31 -26.45 16.74 -22.91
N VAL A 32 -25.79 15.63 -22.51
CA VAL A 32 -26.33 14.68 -21.54
C VAL A 32 -26.52 15.32 -20.18
N LEU A 33 -25.55 16.09 -19.68
CA LEU A 33 -25.64 16.81 -18.41
C LEU A 33 -26.84 17.78 -18.37
N GLN A 34 -27.10 18.49 -19.48
CA GLN A 34 -28.25 19.39 -19.61
C GLN A 34 -29.58 18.62 -19.67
N ALA A 35 -29.61 17.41 -20.23
CA ALA A 35 -30.79 16.58 -20.33
C ALA A 35 -31.14 15.85 -19.01
N MET A 36 -30.23 15.81 -18.04
CA MET A 36 -30.46 15.17 -16.72
C MET A 36 -31.38 16.04 -15.85
N THR A 37 -32.31 15.35 -15.16
CA THR A 37 -33.10 15.98 -14.09
C THR A 37 -32.24 16.13 -12.81
N LEU A 38 -32.65 17.00 -11.88
CA LEU A 38 -31.98 17.18 -10.59
C LEU A 38 -31.91 15.86 -9.81
N GLU A 39 -32.97 15.06 -9.85
CA GLU A 39 -33.00 13.75 -9.18
C GLU A 39 -31.96 12.79 -9.78
N GLU A 40 -31.84 12.73 -11.11
CA GLU A 40 -30.83 11.89 -11.77
C GLU A 40 -29.41 12.36 -11.49
N LYS A 41 -29.19 13.68 -11.43
CA LYS A 41 -27.90 14.27 -11.04
C LYS A 41 -27.54 13.89 -9.60
N ALA A 42 -28.49 14.04 -8.67
CA ALA A 42 -28.30 13.68 -7.27
C ALA A 42 -28.03 12.18 -7.11
N ARG A 43 -28.80 11.32 -7.82
CA ARG A 43 -28.59 9.87 -7.80
C ARG A 43 -27.21 9.48 -8.32
N LEU A 44 -26.71 10.11 -9.38
CA LEU A 44 -25.42 9.75 -9.98
C LEU A 44 -24.22 10.04 -9.04
N LEU A 45 -24.38 10.94 -8.07
CA LEU A 45 -23.36 11.27 -7.06
C LEU A 45 -23.42 10.36 -5.83
N VAL A 46 -24.41 9.45 -5.74
CA VAL A 46 -24.61 8.56 -4.58
C VAL A 46 -24.55 7.13 -5.04
N GLY A 47 -23.59 6.40 -4.52
CA GLY A 47 -23.32 5.02 -4.89
C GLY A 47 -24.37 4.01 -4.47
N GLY A 48 -24.21 2.78 -4.93
CA GLY A 48 -25.00 1.62 -4.53
C GLY A 48 -24.24 0.81 -3.46
N ALA A 49 -24.87 0.48 -2.30
CA ALA A 49 -24.26 -0.41 -1.31
C ALA A 49 -24.26 -1.85 -1.79
N ASN A 50 -23.24 -2.60 -1.45
CA ASN A 50 -23.34 -4.04 -1.38
C ASN A 50 -24.00 -4.44 -0.04
N ASN A 51 -24.45 -5.70 0.09
CA ASN A 51 -25.13 -6.23 1.29
C ASN A 51 -24.22 -6.32 2.56
N PHE A 52 -23.11 -5.61 2.60
CA PHE A 52 -22.13 -5.68 3.68
C PHE A 52 -22.72 -5.27 5.05
N PHE A 53 -23.80 -4.49 5.07
CA PHE A 53 -24.45 -3.99 6.29
C PHE A 53 -25.91 -4.41 6.44
N GLY A 54 -26.37 -5.49 5.77
CA GLY A 54 -27.74 -6.01 5.85
C GLY A 54 -28.73 -5.35 4.90
N ASP A 55 -30.00 -5.79 4.95
CA ASP A 55 -31.10 -5.50 4.00
C ASP A 55 -31.49 -4.01 3.81
N GLN A 56 -30.59 -3.08 3.97
CA GLN A 56 -30.88 -1.68 3.69
C GLN A 56 -30.89 -1.47 2.18
N ALA A 57 -32.06 -1.15 1.66
CA ALA A 57 -32.25 -0.78 0.27
C ALA A 57 -31.35 0.41 -0.09
N VAL A 58 -30.44 0.19 -1.02
CA VAL A 58 -29.50 1.18 -1.50
C VAL A 58 -30.03 1.82 -2.76
N VAL A 59 -29.67 3.07 -2.96
CA VAL A 59 -30.06 3.83 -4.15
C VAL A 59 -29.49 3.16 -5.40
N GLY A 60 -30.38 2.60 -6.22
CA GLY A 60 -30.00 1.90 -7.45
C GLY A 60 -30.25 0.39 -7.45
N GLY A 61 -30.37 -0.26 -6.32
CA GLY A 61 -30.78 -1.68 -6.21
C GLY A 61 -29.85 -2.71 -6.86
N GLU A 62 -28.64 -2.32 -7.26
CA GLU A 62 -27.72 -3.12 -8.08
C GLU A 62 -26.50 -3.62 -7.27
N ALA A 63 -26.67 -3.73 -5.96
CA ALA A 63 -25.65 -4.18 -5.01
C ALA A 63 -25.02 -5.56 -5.31
N THR A 64 -25.40 -6.19 -6.42
CA THR A 64 -25.02 -7.57 -6.75
C THR A 64 -24.63 -7.77 -8.21
N LEU A 65 -24.23 -6.72 -8.96
CA LEU A 65 -23.78 -6.87 -10.35
C LEU A 65 -22.60 -7.85 -10.46
N VAL A 66 -21.70 -7.81 -9.47
CA VAL A 66 -20.61 -8.77 -9.28
C VAL A 66 -20.57 -9.20 -7.83
N ALA A 67 -20.71 -10.49 -7.58
CA ALA A 67 -20.66 -11.04 -6.23
C ALA A 67 -19.31 -10.74 -5.55
N GLY A 68 -19.33 -10.17 -4.35
CA GLY A 68 -18.16 -9.76 -3.58
C GLY A 68 -17.59 -8.39 -3.96
N ALA A 69 -18.12 -7.70 -4.97
CA ALA A 69 -17.72 -6.34 -5.30
C ALA A 69 -18.06 -5.35 -4.16
N ALA A 70 -17.28 -4.28 -4.07
CA ALA A 70 -17.34 -3.33 -2.96
C ALA A 70 -18.49 -2.31 -3.12
N GLY A 71 -18.77 -1.87 -4.33
CA GLY A 71 -19.81 -0.86 -4.59
C GLY A 71 -20.13 -0.68 -6.07
N THR A 72 -21.10 0.18 -6.35
CA THR A 72 -21.54 0.48 -7.71
C THR A 72 -21.98 1.94 -7.84
N SER A 73 -21.85 2.52 -9.02
CA SER A 73 -22.61 3.74 -9.37
C SER A 73 -23.96 3.36 -9.98
N PRO A 74 -25.00 4.20 -9.86
CA PRO A 74 -26.30 3.87 -10.41
C PRO A 74 -26.36 4.00 -11.94
N GLU A 75 -27.21 3.17 -12.57
CA GLU A 75 -27.57 3.27 -13.99
C GLU A 75 -28.60 4.39 -14.23
N ILE A 76 -28.47 5.10 -15.38
CA ILE A 76 -29.50 5.98 -15.92
C ILE A 76 -29.79 5.57 -17.37
N ALA A 77 -30.54 4.48 -17.52
CA ALA A 77 -30.77 3.78 -18.79
C ALA A 77 -31.30 4.70 -19.89
N ARG A 78 -32.20 5.67 -19.58
CA ARG A 78 -32.74 6.58 -20.57
C ARG A 78 -31.68 7.45 -21.25
N LEU A 79 -30.56 7.74 -20.57
CA LEU A 79 -29.44 8.52 -21.08
C LEU A 79 -28.24 7.63 -21.52
N GLY A 80 -28.37 6.30 -21.46
CA GLY A 80 -27.31 5.37 -21.81
C GLY A 80 -26.10 5.44 -20.86
N ILE A 81 -26.33 5.81 -19.62
CA ILE A 81 -25.33 5.83 -18.55
C ILE A 81 -25.39 4.47 -17.84
N PRO A 82 -24.38 3.60 -17.98
CA PRO A 82 -24.37 2.32 -17.29
C PRO A 82 -24.01 2.48 -15.81
N ALA A 83 -24.37 1.50 -14.99
CA ALA A 83 -23.77 1.31 -13.70
C ALA A 83 -22.29 0.96 -13.84
N THR A 84 -21.45 1.39 -12.92
CA THR A 84 -20.03 0.98 -12.82
C THR A 84 -19.82 0.15 -11.56
N VAL A 85 -18.87 -0.78 -11.58
CA VAL A 85 -18.59 -1.70 -10.49
C VAL A 85 -17.21 -1.42 -9.89
N LEU A 86 -17.18 -1.23 -8.57
CA LEU A 86 -15.99 -1.00 -7.76
C LEU A 86 -15.66 -2.29 -7.00
N THR A 87 -14.40 -2.73 -7.00
CA THR A 87 -13.98 -3.92 -6.28
C THR A 87 -12.76 -3.64 -5.40
N ASP A 88 -12.69 -4.22 -4.20
CA ASP A 88 -11.45 -4.27 -3.43
C ASP A 88 -10.47 -5.25 -4.13
N GLY A 89 -9.19 -5.18 -4.00
CA GLY A 89 -8.30 -4.62 -3.03
C GLY A 89 -6.92 -4.41 -3.63
N PRO A 90 -5.99 -3.79 -2.89
CA PRO A 90 -4.67 -3.40 -3.40
C PRO A 90 -3.72 -4.57 -3.74
N ALA A 91 -3.95 -5.75 -3.19
CA ALA A 91 -3.13 -6.96 -3.41
C ALA A 91 -3.81 -8.00 -4.33
N GLY A 92 -4.86 -7.62 -5.07
CA GLY A 92 -5.61 -8.48 -5.98
C GLY A 92 -7.11 -8.24 -5.92
N VAL A 93 -7.83 -8.73 -6.92
CA VAL A 93 -9.27 -8.48 -7.05
C VAL A 93 -10.06 -9.27 -6.00
N ARG A 94 -10.93 -8.60 -5.26
CA ARG A 94 -11.82 -9.24 -4.29
C ARG A 94 -13.18 -9.50 -4.91
N ILE A 95 -13.46 -10.77 -5.18
CA ILE A 95 -14.74 -11.29 -5.62
C ILE A 95 -15.14 -12.47 -4.74
N ASP A 96 -16.43 -12.77 -4.65
CA ASP A 96 -16.87 -13.97 -3.96
C ASP A 96 -16.56 -15.23 -4.78
N PRO A 97 -16.04 -16.30 -4.12
CA PRO A 97 -15.74 -17.55 -4.79
C PRO A 97 -17.00 -18.24 -5.34
N THR A 98 -18.15 -18.02 -4.73
CA THR A 98 -19.42 -18.64 -5.10
C THR A 98 -20.42 -17.60 -5.58
N ARG A 99 -21.23 -17.97 -6.58
CA ARG A 99 -22.29 -17.10 -7.12
C ARG A 99 -23.63 -17.84 -7.12
N LYS A 100 -24.69 -17.12 -6.77
CA LYS A 100 -26.03 -17.72 -6.73
C LYS A 100 -26.43 -18.27 -8.11
N GLY A 101 -26.76 -19.57 -8.16
CA GLY A 101 -27.18 -20.23 -9.39
C GLY A 101 -26.04 -20.68 -10.31
N ASP A 102 -24.79 -20.53 -9.89
CA ASP A 102 -23.61 -21.00 -10.60
C ASP A 102 -22.87 -22.06 -9.77
N SER A 103 -22.47 -23.16 -10.38
CA SER A 103 -21.69 -24.23 -9.74
C SER A 103 -20.18 -24.03 -9.84
N GLN A 104 -19.72 -23.03 -10.59
CA GLN A 104 -18.29 -22.73 -10.71
C GLN A 104 -17.79 -21.97 -9.47
N THR A 105 -16.52 -22.21 -9.13
CA THR A 105 -15.82 -21.43 -8.11
C THR A 105 -14.90 -20.42 -8.79
N TYR A 106 -14.91 -19.20 -8.32
CA TYR A 106 -14.14 -18.08 -8.87
C TYR A 106 -13.07 -17.68 -7.87
N TYR A 107 -11.87 -17.49 -8.36
CA TYR A 107 -10.72 -17.07 -7.57
C TYR A 107 -10.01 -15.90 -8.27
N ALA A 108 -9.29 -15.11 -7.51
CA ALA A 108 -8.38 -14.10 -8.02
C ALA A 108 -6.95 -14.39 -7.55
N THR A 109 -5.97 -13.83 -8.24
CA THR A 109 -4.57 -13.97 -7.87
C THR A 109 -4.27 -13.14 -6.64
N GLY A 110 -3.69 -13.77 -5.61
CA GLY A 110 -3.14 -13.08 -4.44
C GLY A 110 -1.72 -12.61 -4.75
N PHE A 111 -1.58 -11.32 -5.04
CA PHE A 111 -0.28 -10.69 -5.27
C PHE A 111 0.41 -10.35 -3.95
N PRO A 112 1.75 -10.10 -3.98
CA PRO A 112 2.45 -9.58 -2.82
C PRO A 112 1.84 -8.27 -2.32
N ILE A 113 1.84 -8.06 -1.01
CA ILE A 113 1.34 -6.83 -0.38
C ILE A 113 2.14 -5.59 -0.79
N GLY A 114 1.57 -4.40 -0.55
CA GLY A 114 2.18 -3.11 -0.93
C GLY A 114 3.63 -2.95 -0.44
N THR A 115 3.91 -3.31 0.82
CA THR A 115 5.27 -3.28 1.38
C THR A 115 6.25 -4.17 0.61
N CYS A 116 5.82 -5.37 0.19
CA CYS A 116 6.63 -6.29 -0.62
C CYS A 116 6.83 -5.75 -2.04
N LEU A 117 5.78 -5.22 -2.66
CA LEU A 117 5.88 -4.56 -3.97
C LEU A 117 6.90 -3.43 -3.96
N ALA A 118 6.83 -2.56 -2.96
CA ALA A 118 7.76 -1.44 -2.81
C ALA A 118 9.20 -1.91 -2.55
N SER A 119 9.37 -3.01 -1.80
CA SER A 119 10.69 -3.60 -1.52
C SER A 119 11.39 -4.18 -2.76
N THR A 120 10.68 -4.33 -3.88
CA THR A 120 11.30 -4.64 -5.18
C THR A 120 12.15 -3.50 -5.71
N TRP A 121 11.81 -2.24 -5.40
CA TRP A 121 12.38 -1.02 -6.00
C TRP A 121 12.39 -1.08 -7.54
N ASN A 122 11.42 -1.78 -8.12
CA ASN A 122 11.33 -2.08 -9.55
C ASN A 122 9.98 -1.63 -10.11
N THR A 123 9.91 -0.41 -10.60
CA THR A 123 8.68 0.18 -11.16
C THR A 123 8.16 -0.59 -12.38
N GLU A 124 9.05 -1.17 -13.21
CA GLU A 124 8.64 -1.96 -14.35
C GLU A 124 7.88 -3.23 -13.91
N LEU A 125 8.43 -3.95 -12.92
CA LEU A 125 7.80 -5.17 -12.42
C LEU A 125 6.47 -4.88 -11.70
N VAL A 126 6.41 -3.78 -10.92
CA VAL A 126 5.16 -3.35 -10.28
C VAL A 126 4.13 -2.93 -11.33
N GLY A 127 4.55 -2.34 -12.45
CA GLY A 127 3.69 -2.10 -13.61
C GLY A 127 3.05 -3.39 -14.14
N LYS A 128 3.83 -4.48 -14.27
CA LYS A 128 3.32 -5.80 -14.69
C LYS A 128 2.32 -6.40 -13.69
N VAL A 129 2.54 -6.19 -12.39
CA VAL A 129 1.53 -6.57 -11.37
C VAL A 129 0.25 -5.76 -11.57
N GLY A 130 0.37 -4.45 -11.83
CA GLY A 130 -0.78 -3.60 -12.17
C GLY A 130 -1.51 -4.09 -13.43
N GLU A 131 -0.78 -4.48 -14.48
CA GLU A 131 -1.37 -5.06 -15.71
C GLU A 131 -2.16 -6.33 -15.39
N ALA A 132 -1.63 -7.24 -14.59
CA ALA A 132 -2.31 -8.46 -14.19
C ALA A 132 -3.59 -8.18 -13.38
N ILE A 133 -3.52 -7.29 -12.39
CA ILE A 133 -4.69 -6.87 -11.60
C ILE A 133 -5.74 -6.19 -12.49
N GLY A 134 -5.33 -5.30 -13.40
CA GLY A 134 -6.22 -4.65 -14.35
C GLY A 134 -6.91 -5.62 -15.30
N ASN A 135 -6.21 -6.66 -15.74
CA ASN A 135 -6.78 -7.75 -16.52
C ASN A 135 -7.87 -8.50 -15.72
N GLU A 136 -7.56 -8.94 -14.48
CA GLU A 136 -8.53 -9.63 -13.62
C GLU A 136 -9.74 -8.75 -13.30
N THR A 137 -9.51 -7.47 -12.99
CA THR A 137 -10.58 -6.50 -12.71
C THR A 137 -11.60 -6.49 -13.87
N LYS A 138 -11.12 -6.33 -15.08
CA LYS A 138 -11.95 -6.26 -16.29
C LYS A 138 -12.61 -7.61 -16.61
N GLU A 139 -11.87 -8.73 -16.48
CA GLU A 139 -12.40 -10.06 -16.76
C GLU A 139 -13.49 -10.48 -15.77
N TYR A 140 -13.50 -9.94 -14.55
CA TYR A 140 -14.54 -10.15 -13.55
C TYR A 140 -15.66 -9.10 -13.59
N ARG A 141 -15.76 -8.30 -14.68
CA ARG A 141 -16.79 -7.28 -14.90
C ARG A 141 -16.75 -6.14 -13.89
N CYS A 142 -15.58 -5.85 -13.33
CA CYS A 142 -15.36 -4.69 -12.49
C CYS A 142 -14.73 -3.57 -13.32
N ASP A 143 -15.04 -2.31 -12.97
CA ASP A 143 -14.55 -1.13 -13.67
C ASP A 143 -13.35 -0.50 -12.99
N VAL A 144 -13.31 -0.56 -11.66
CA VAL A 144 -12.28 0.07 -10.82
C VAL A 144 -11.85 -0.86 -9.71
N ILE A 145 -10.53 -1.00 -9.51
CA ILE A 145 -9.94 -1.60 -8.32
C ILE A 145 -9.68 -0.53 -7.25
N LEU A 146 -10.10 -0.79 -5.99
CA LEU A 146 -9.87 0.12 -4.85
C LEU A 146 -8.45 -0.05 -4.28
N GLY A 147 -7.52 0.46 -5.02
CA GLY A 147 -6.08 0.46 -4.78
C GLY A 147 -5.37 1.37 -5.79
N PRO A 148 -4.09 1.67 -5.58
CA PRO A 148 -3.24 1.24 -4.47
C PRO A 148 -3.47 2.03 -3.18
N GLY A 149 -3.11 1.43 -2.02
CA GLY A 149 -2.96 2.15 -0.77
C GLY A 149 -1.65 2.94 -0.76
N MET A 150 -1.69 4.23 -0.43
CA MET A 150 -0.54 5.14 -0.63
C MET A 150 -0.20 5.98 0.60
N ASN A 151 -0.78 5.69 1.76
CA ASN A 151 -0.45 6.43 2.98
C ASN A 151 0.99 6.15 3.41
N LEU A 152 1.56 7.09 4.14
CA LEU A 152 2.95 7.00 4.60
C LEU A 152 3.05 6.03 5.78
N HIS A 153 4.11 5.20 5.85
CA HIS A 153 4.47 4.43 7.04
C HIS A 153 5.01 5.38 8.11
N ARG A 154 4.09 6.07 8.81
CA ARG A 154 4.42 7.01 9.88
C ARG A 154 4.86 6.29 11.15
N SER A 155 4.11 5.28 11.54
CA SER A 155 4.38 4.46 12.73
C SER A 155 4.53 2.99 12.33
N PRO A 156 5.47 2.24 12.90
CA PRO A 156 5.58 0.79 12.67
C PRO A 156 4.37 0.02 13.18
N LEU A 157 3.53 0.64 14.01
CA LEU A 157 2.35 0.00 14.63
C LEU A 157 1.06 0.22 13.84
N CYS A 158 1.03 1.03 12.79
CA CYS A 158 -0.18 1.19 11.98
C CYS A 158 -0.58 -0.15 11.34
N GLY A 159 -1.83 -0.57 11.56
CA GLY A 159 -2.34 -1.86 11.12
C GLY A 159 -2.34 -2.05 9.60
N ARG A 160 -2.56 -0.97 8.84
CA ARG A 160 -2.63 -0.98 7.37
C ARG A 160 -1.30 -0.75 6.66
N ASN A 161 -0.15 -0.70 7.37
CA ASN A 161 1.16 -0.58 6.71
C ASN A 161 1.39 -1.65 5.65
N PHE A 162 0.81 -2.85 5.80
CA PHE A 162 0.98 -3.94 4.84
C PHE A 162 0.56 -3.55 3.40
N GLU A 163 -0.50 -2.80 3.24
CA GLU A 163 -1.01 -2.38 1.93
C GLU A 163 -0.42 -1.06 1.42
N TYR A 164 0.31 -0.34 2.29
CA TYR A 164 1.04 0.88 1.95
C TYR A 164 2.47 0.52 1.51
N TYR A 165 3.20 1.51 1.00
CA TYR A 165 4.46 1.22 0.33
C TYR A 165 5.70 1.52 1.18
N SER A 166 5.79 2.69 1.81
CA SER A 166 7.04 3.16 2.38
C SER A 166 6.87 4.27 3.42
N GLU A 167 7.90 4.47 4.24
CA GLU A 167 8.10 5.70 5.04
C GLU A 167 8.60 6.87 4.18
N ASP A 168 8.99 6.59 2.93
CA ASP A 168 9.46 7.62 1.99
C ASP A 168 8.40 7.93 0.93
N PRO A 169 7.97 9.19 0.80
CA PRO A 169 6.92 9.59 -0.14
C PRO A 169 7.35 9.48 -1.61
N PHE A 170 8.66 9.53 -1.92
CA PHE A 170 9.14 9.37 -3.29
C PHE A 170 9.00 7.92 -3.74
N VAL A 171 9.39 6.95 -2.90
CA VAL A 171 9.17 5.51 -3.17
C VAL A 171 7.68 5.25 -3.30
N THR A 172 6.86 5.73 -2.35
CA THR A 172 5.40 5.58 -2.39
C THR A 172 4.82 6.10 -3.70
N GLY A 173 5.20 7.30 -4.12
CA GLY A 173 4.68 7.92 -5.34
C GLY A 173 5.10 7.20 -6.61
N LYS A 174 6.37 6.78 -6.72
CA LYS A 174 6.90 6.11 -7.93
C LYS A 174 6.33 4.69 -8.08
N ILE A 175 6.26 3.93 -7.00
CA ILE A 175 5.69 2.58 -7.00
C ILE A 175 4.17 2.65 -7.24
N GLY A 176 3.47 3.60 -6.56
CA GLY A 176 2.05 3.82 -6.77
C GLY A 176 1.73 4.22 -8.21
N ALA A 177 2.49 5.15 -8.80
CA ALA A 177 2.32 5.54 -10.21
C ALA A 177 2.51 4.36 -11.18
N ALA A 178 3.50 3.51 -10.92
CA ALA A 178 3.74 2.32 -11.75
C ALA A 178 2.56 1.33 -11.68
N TYR A 179 2.05 1.05 -10.48
CA TYR A 179 0.85 0.23 -10.28
C TYR A 179 -0.36 0.80 -11.02
N ILE A 180 -0.64 2.11 -10.84
CA ILE A 180 -1.77 2.80 -11.46
C ILE A 180 -1.68 2.72 -12.98
N ASN A 181 -0.53 3.04 -13.56
CA ASN A 181 -0.31 2.97 -15.00
C ASN A 181 -0.49 1.55 -15.54
N GLY A 182 -0.02 0.53 -14.81
CA GLY A 182 -0.21 -0.87 -15.17
C GLY A 182 -1.70 -1.24 -15.25
N VAL A 183 -2.48 -0.98 -14.19
CA VAL A 183 -3.93 -1.26 -14.18
C VAL A 183 -4.65 -0.51 -15.30
N GLN A 184 -4.40 0.79 -15.44
CA GLN A 184 -5.09 1.63 -16.41
C GLN A 184 -4.72 1.28 -17.86
N SER A 185 -3.54 0.71 -18.11
CA SER A 185 -3.14 0.23 -19.44
C SER A 185 -4.04 -0.90 -19.95
N GLN A 186 -4.71 -1.62 -19.03
CA GLN A 186 -5.64 -2.70 -19.37
C GLN A 186 -7.07 -2.19 -19.60
N GLY A 187 -7.32 -0.88 -19.43
CA GLY A 187 -8.65 -0.29 -19.56
C GLY A 187 -9.55 -0.51 -18.34
N ALA A 188 -8.97 -0.83 -17.18
CA ALA A 188 -9.61 -0.78 -15.86
C ALA A 188 -9.13 0.45 -15.09
N GLY A 189 -9.96 0.99 -14.19
CA GLY A 189 -9.59 2.11 -13.35
C GLY A 189 -8.98 1.69 -12.02
N VAL A 190 -8.42 2.66 -11.32
CA VAL A 190 -7.92 2.53 -9.94
C VAL A 190 -8.59 3.56 -9.04
N SER A 191 -8.63 3.30 -7.74
CA SER A 191 -8.90 4.31 -6.72
C SER A 191 -7.72 4.42 -5.77
N ALA A 192 -6.82 5.39 -6.00
CA ALA A 192 -5.70 5.62 -5.11
C ALA A 192 -6.20 6.09 -3.74
N LYS A 193 -5.74 5.42 -2.65
CA LYS A 193 -6.30 5.57 -1.31
C LYS A 193 -5.23 5.57 -0.21
N HIS A 194 -5.49 6.14 0.96
CA HIS A 194 -6.67 6.90 1.37
C HIS A 194 -6.27 8.38 1.46
N PHE A 195 -6.89 9.25 0.73
CA PHE A 195 -6.50 10.67 0.60
C PHE A 195 -7.22 11.54 1.63
N ALA A 196 -6.57 11.96 2.75
CA ALA A 196 -5.17 11.75 3.06
C ALA A 196 -4.95 11.53 4.57
N VAL A 197 -3.70 11.18 4.91
CA VAL A 197 -3.23 11.08 6.30
C VAL A 197 -3.98 10.00 7.12
N ASN A 198 -4.37 8.88 6.52
CA ASN A 198 -4.85 7.72 7.28
C ASN A 198 -3.63 6.97 7.84
N SER A 199 -3.05 7.48 8.95
CA SER A 199 -1.79 7.02 9.51
C SER A 199 -1.96 6.10 10.73
N GLN A 200 -3.20 5.80 11.11
CA GLN A 200 -3.61 4.90 12.20
C GLN A 200 -4.98 4.31 11.93
N GLU A 201 -5.25 3.15 12.54
CA GLU A 201 -6.56 2.49 12.46
C GLU A 201 -7.41 2.75 13.71
N THR A 202 -6.76 3.07 14.82
CA THR A 202 -7.44 3.46 16.07
C THR A 202 -8.23 4.73 15.83
N GLU A 203 -9.54 4.66 16.06
CA GLU A 203 -10.49 5.78 15.90
C GLU A 203 -10.41 6.45 14.50
N ARG A 204 -10.02 5.71 13.46
CA ARG A 204 -9.79 6.22 12.09
C ARG A 204 -10.97 6.99 11.51
N THR A 205 -12.19 6.75 12.01
CA THR A 205 -13.41 7.42 11.54
C THR A 205 -13.70 8.75 12.23
N SER A 206 -12.94 9.11 13.27
CA SER A 206 -13.18 10.32 14.08
C SER A 206 -11.92 11.13 14.39
N VAL A 207 -10.74 10.50 14.35
CA VAL A 207 -9.49 11.14 14.74
C VAL A 207 -9.16 12.37 13.88
N ASP A 208 -8.69 13.44 14.54
CA ASP A 208 -8.12 14.62 13.89
C ASP A 208 -6.58 14.48 13.79
N GLU A 209 -6.08 14.19 12.59
CA GLU A 209 -4.66 14.14 12.28
C GLU A 209 -4.13 15.56 12.12
N ARG A 210 -3.43 16.06 13.15
CA ARG A 210 -2.90 17.42 13.22
C ARG A 210 -1.48 17.48 12.72
N VAL A 211 -1.29 18.09 11.57
CA VAL A 211 -0.04 18.07 10.80
C VAL A 211 0.35 19.48 10.40
N SER A 212 1.64 19.85 10.47
CA SER A 212 2.12 21.11 9.89
C SER A 212 1.85 21.14 8.38
N GLN A 213 1.67 22.32 7.79
CA GLN A 213 1.52 22.42 6.33
C GLN A 213 2.72 21.84 5.61
N ARG A 214 3.89 21.99 6.20
CA ARG A 214 5.14 21.51 5.65
C ARG A 214 5.19 19.99 5.61
N ALA A 215 5.03 19.31 6.74
CA ALA A 215 5.01 17.84 6.78
C ALA A 215 3.88 17.27 5.92
N LEU A 216 2.71 17.91 5.93
CA LEU A 216 1.59 17.52 5.09
C LEU A 216 1.99 17.49 3.61
N ARG A 217 2.61 18.57 3.09
CA ARG A 217 2.98 18.68 1.68
C ARG A 217 4.25 17.93 1.30
N GLU A 218 5.27 17.89 2.18
CA GLU A 218 6.54 17.22 1.90
C GLU A 218 6.45 15.70 2.05
N LEU A 219 5.58 15.18 2.93
CA LEU A 219 5.48 13.77 3.25
C LEU A 219 4.13 13.14 2.88
N TYR A 220 3.06 13.52 3.60
CA TYR A 220 1.78 12.80 3.54
C TYR A 220 1.05 12.93 2.20
N LEU A 221 1.17 14.08 1.55
CA LEU A 221 0.58 14.34 0.25
C LEU A 221 1.52 14.10 -0.92
N ARG A 222 2.84 14.07 -0.68
CA ARG A 222 3.84 14.02 -1.75
C ARG A 222 3.75 12.75 -2.60
N GLY A 223 3.49 11.60 -1.99
CA GLY A 223 3.29 10.35 -2.72
C GLY A 223 2.11 10.43 -3.68
N PHE A 224 0.99 10.96 -3.21
CA PHE A 224 -0.20 11.19 -4.04
C PHE A 224 0.05 12.22 -5.15
N GLU A 225 0.77 13.32 -4.86
CA GLU A 225 1.13 14.30 -5.87
C GLU A 225 1.92 13.68 -7.04
N ILE A 226 2.93 12.85 -6.72
CA ILE A 226 3.73 12.16 -7.74
C ILE A 226 2.82 11.23 -8.57
N ALA A 227 1.98 10.44 -7.93
CA ALA A 227 1.07 9.53 -8.62
C ALA A 227 0.07 10.28 -9.50
N VAL A 228 -0.53 11.37 -9.02
CA VAL A 228 -1.44 12.19 -9.82
C VAL A 228 -0.75 12.78 -11.05
N ARG A 229 0.43 13.36 -10.88
CA ARG A 229 1.17 13.99 -11.98
C ARG A 229 1.68 12.98 -13.01
N GLU A 230 2.03 11.75 -12.59
CA GLU A 230 2.62 10.74 -13.46
C GLU A 230 1.62 9.74 -14.05
N SER A 231 0.41 9.62 -13.47
CA SER A 231 -0.55 8.59 -13.91
C SER A 231 -2.01 9.03 -14.02
N GLN A 232 -2.41 10.18 -13.44
CA GLN A 232 -3.81 10.63 -13.46
C GLN A 232 -4.78 9.48 -13.14
N PRO A 233 -4.81 8.97 -11.89
CA PRO A 233 -5.71 7.87 -11.52
C PRO A 233 -7.16 8.23 -11.85
N TRP A 234 -7.95 7.26 -12.34
CA TRP A 234 -9.34 7.54 -12.70
C TRP A 234 -10.15 7.99 -11.50
N THR A 235 -9.85 7.41 -10.34
CA THR A 235 -10.50 7.80 -9.09
C THR A 235 -9.48 7.93 -7.95
N ILE A 236 -9.82 8.73 -6.94
CA ILE A 236 -9.12 8.84 -5.66
C ILE A 236 -10.15 8.66 -4.55
N MET A 237 -9.81 7.90 -3.51
CA MET A 237 -10.66 7.71 -2.34
C MET A 237 -10.22 8.64 -1.21
N SER A 238 -11.14 9.52 -0.76
CA SER A 238 -10.91 10.36 0.41
C SER A 238 -10.97 9.53 1.70
N SER A 239 -10.10 9.84 2.65
CA SER A 239 -9.96 9.07 3.91
C SER A 239 -11.06 9.36 4.92
N TYR A 240 -11.21 8.47 5.91
CA TYR A 240 -12.17 8.61 7.01
C TYR A 240 -11.85 9.78 7.95
N ASN A 241 -10.58 9.97 8.27
CA ASN A 241 -10.10 10.85 9.33
C ASN A 241 -10.29 12.33 9.00
N GLN A 242 -10.19 13.15 10.03
CA GLN A 242 -10.02 14.57 9.86
C GLN A 242 -8.54 14.91 9.61
N VAL A 243 -8.30 16.01 8.90
CA VAL A 243 -6.99 16.64 8.74
C VAL A 243 -7.11 18.08 9.19
N ASN A 244 -6.39 18.44 10.27
CA ASN A 244 -6.41 19.78 10.85
C ASN A 244 -7.84 20.30 11.17
N GLY A 245 -8.68 19.41 11.72
CA GLY A 245 -10.02 19.71 12.18
C GLY A 245 -11.10 19.73 11.08
N GLN A 246 -10.84 19.07 9.92
CA GLN A 246 -11.85 18.90 8.87
C GLN A 246 -11.79 17.46 8.31
N TYR A 247 -12.93 16.81 8.20
CA TYR A 247 -13.03 15.50 7.57
C TYR A 247 -12.53 15.54 6.13
N SER A 248 -11.66 14.64 5.74
CA SER A 248 -11.04 14.59 4.42
C SER A 248 -12.07 14.61 3.29
N MET A 249 -13.16 13.87 3.43
CA MET A 249 -14.21 13.77 2.39
C MET A 249 -15.05 15.05 2.22
N GLY A 250 -15.05 15.97 3.19
CA GLY A 250 -15.69 17.29 3.11
C GLY A 250 -14.71 18.46 3.06
N ASN A 251 -13.44 18.20 2.81
CA ASN A 251 -12.39 19.20 2.89
C ASN A 251 -12.07 19.79 1.51
N ARG A 252 -12.61 20.99 1.24
CA ARG A 252 -12.40 21.69 -0.02
C ARG A 252 -10.93 22.03 -0.29
N ASP A 253 -10.18 22.41 0.75
CA ASP A 253 -8.75 22.72 0.62
C ASP A 253 -7.97 21.51 0.13
N LEU A 254 -8.30 20.32 0.66
CA LEU A 254 -7.68 19.06 0.27
C LEU A 254 -8.13 18.64 -1.14
N LEU A 255 -9.44 18.52 -1.36
CA LEU A 255 -10.02 17.88 -2.56
C LEU A 255 -10.08 18.81 -3.79
N THR A 256 -10.10 20.12 -3.57
CA THR A 256 -10.15 21.10 -4.67
C THR A 256 -8.84 21.88 -4.74
N SER A 257 -8.49 22.69 -3.73
CA SER A 257 -7.36 23.61 -3.83
C SER A 257 -6.02 22.87 -4.05
N ILE A 258 -5.75 21.80 -3.29
CA ILE A 258 -4.51 21.05 -3.42
C ILE A 258 -4.60 20.05 -4.59
N LEU A 259 -5.58 19.14 -4.54
CA LEU A 259 -5.65 18.02 -5.48
C LEU A 259 -5.87 18.50 -6.92
N ARG A 260 -6.79 19.46 -7.13
CA ARG A 260 -7.18 19.89 -8.48
C ARG A 260 -6.46 21.13 -8.94
N ASP A 261 -6.45 22.20 -8.12
CA ASP A 261 -5.90 23.48 -8.55
C ASP A 261 -4.36 23.45 -8.56
N ASP A 262 -3.70 22.90 -7.51
CA ASP A 262 -2.24 22.81 -7.46
C ASP A 262 -1.68 21.64 -8.33
N TRP A 263 -2.35 20.48 -8.38
CA TRP A 263 -1.79 19.27 -9.04
C TRP A 263 -2.41 18.95 -10.39
N GLY A 264 -3.55 19.57 -10.73
CA GLY A 264 -4.23 19.38 -12.02
C GLY A 264 -4.92 18.03 -12.15
N TYR A 265 -5.43 17.47 -11.06
CA TYR A 265 -6.17 16.20 -11.07
C TYR A 265 -7.50 16.32 -11.84
N LYS A 266 -7.76 15.35 -12.72
CA LYS A 266 -8.92 15.36 -13.62
C LYS A 266 -9.93 14.25 -13.35
N GLY A 267 -9.58 13.22 -12.55
CA GLY A 267 -10.46 12.12 -12.22
C GLY A 267 -11.54 12.49 -11.20
N ILE A 268 -12.30 11.50 -10.74
CA ILE A 268 -13.30 11.67 -9.67
C ILE A 268 -12.67 11.41 -8.29
N VAL A 269 -13.26 12.03 -7.27
CA VAL A 269 -13.02 11.68 -5.87
C VAL A 269 -14.24 10.91 -5.37
N MET A 270 -14.02 9.76 -4.73
CA MET A 270 -15.05 9.01 -4.01
C MET A 270 -14.77 9.05 -2.51
N THR A 271 -15.79 8.87 -1.69
CA THR A 271 -15.60 8.67 -0.24
C THR A 271 -15.08 7.27 0.03
N ASP A 272 -14.40 7.08 1.15
CA ASP A 272 -14.30 5.78 1.78
C ASP A 272 -15.68 5.34 2.31
N TRP A 273 -15.85 4.03 2.60
CA TRP A 273 -17.14 3.43 2.98
C TRP A 273 -17.55 3.89 4.38
N ILE A 274 -18.75 4.30 4.59
CA ILE A 274 -19.34 4.69 5.89
C ILE A 274 -19.20 6.19 6.24
N GLY A 275 -18.84 7.09 5.33
CA GLY A 275 -18.71 8.55 5.60
C GLY A 275 -19.94 9.17 6.30
N ILE A 276 -21.14 8.70 5.97
CA ILE A 276 -22.38 9.21 6.58
C ILE A 276 -22.46 8.96 8.10
N ARG A 277 -21.80 7.96 8.64
CA ARG A 277 -21.77 7.69 10.09
C ARG A 277 -20.94 8.72 10.87
N GLN A 278 -20.14 9.51 10.18
CA GLN A 278 -19.34 10.59 10.78
C GLN A 278 -20.15 11.87 11.02
N GLY A 279 -21.40 11.90 10.57
CA GLY A 279 -22.26 13.06 10.72
C GLY A 279 -21.88 14.24 9.83
N LEU A 280 -21.04 14.02 8.82
CA LEU A 280 -20.70 15.06 7.85
C LEU A 280 -21.90 15.30 6.94
N PRO A 281 -22.32 16.57 6.74
CA PRO A 281 -23.43 16.87 5.83
C PRO A 281 -23.06 16.53 4.37
N THR A 282 -23.93 15.81 3.67
CA THR A 282 -23.79 15.46 2.23
C THR A 282 -23.49 16.68 1.36
N ILE A 283 -24.11 17.84 1.69
CA ILE A 283 -23.87 19.11 0.99
C ILE A 283 -22.38 19.50 1.05
N SER A 284 -21.72 19.31 2.21
CA SER A 284 -20.29 19.64 2.37
C SER A 284 -19.39 18.76 1.51
N GLU A 285 -19.74 17.49 1.35
CA GLU A 285 -19.00 16.55 0.48
C GLU A 285 -19.08 17.00 -0.99
N VAL A 286 -20.28 17.31 -1.47
CA VAL A 286 -20.49 17.80 -2.85
C VAL A 286 -19.75 19.12 -3.08
N GLN A 287 -19.84 20.08 -2.15
CA GLN A 287 -19.17 21.38 -2.25
C GLN A 287 -17.64 21.25 -2.25
N ALA A 288 -17.11 20.30 -1.47
CA ALA A 288 -15.67 20.05 -1.40
C ALA A 288 -15.11 19.43 -2.70
N GLY A 289 -15.98 18.86 -3.56
CA GLY A 289 -15.59 18.20 -4.79
C GLY A 289 -15.40 16.69 -4.65
N ASN A 290 -16.07 16.07 -3.67
CA ASN A 290 -16.31 14.63 -3.63
C ASN A 290 -17.40 14.32 -4.67
N ASP A 291 -17.12 13.46 -5.62
CA ASP A 291 -17.94 13.25 -6.81
C ASP A 291 -18.82 11.99 -6.71
N LEU A 292 -18.46 11.04 -5.81
CA LEU A 292 -19.21 9.80 -5.58
C LEU A 292 -19.16 9.40 -4.10
N MET A 293 -20.32 9.33 -3.48
CA MET A 293 -20.47 8.96 -2.07
C MET A 293 -20.75 7.45 -1.93
N GLU A 294 -19.82 6.70 -1.38
CA GLU A 294 -19.93 5.26 -1.16
C GLU A 294 -20.13 4.92 0.33
N PRO A 295 -20.89 3.89 0.69
CA PRO A 295 -21.71 3.01 -0.16
C PRO A 295 -23.04 3.62 -0.61
N GLY A 296 -23.29 4.88 -0.37
CA GLY A 296 -24.50 5.61 -0.74
C GLY A 296 -25.72 5.27 0.10
N GLN A 297 -26.57 6.28 0.34
CA GLN A 297 -27.86 6.10 1.04
C GLN A 297 -28.94 6.98 0.39
N PRO A 298 -30.22 6.53 0.38
CA PRO A 298 -31.32 7.34 -0.16
C PRO A 298 -31.45 8.74 0.45
N ALA A 299 -31.09 8.88 1.75
CA ALA A 299 -31.08 10.17 2.44
C ALA A 299 -30.14 11.17 1.77
N GLN A 300 -28.97 10.75 1.29
CA GLN A 300 -27.98 11.62 0.65
C GLN A 300 -28.52 12.20 -0.67
N VAL A 301 -29.29 11.42 -1.44
CA VAL A 301 -29.97 11.92 -2.65
C VAL A 301 -30.95 13.03 -2.29
N ASN A 302 -31.75 12.84 -1.24
CA ASN A 302 -32.71 13.84 -0.77
C ASN A 302 -31.99 15.09 -0.26
N ASP A 303 -30.89 14.95 0.48
CA ASP A 303 -30.07 16.06 0.98
C ASP A 303 -29.56 16.94 -0.17
N ILE A 304 -29.12 16.33 -1.27
CA ILE A 304 -28.65 17.05 -2.47
C ILE A 304 -29.85 17.82 -3.10
N ILE A 305 -30.98 17.15 -3.30
CA ILE A 305 -32.16 17.74 -3.90
C ILE A 305 -32.69 18.95 -3.06
N GLU A 306 -32.86 18.73 -1.76
CA GLU A 306 -33.31 19.80 -0.86
C GLU A 306 -32.24 20.87 -0.63
N GLY A 307 -30.98 20.52 -0.66
CA GLY A 307 -29.87 21.48 -0.65
C GLY A 307 -29.95 22.47 -1.83
N VAL A 308 -30.18 21.95 -3.04
CA VAL A 308 -30.35 22.78 -4.24
C VAL A 308 -31.62 23.63 -4.17
N LYS A 309 -32.78 23.02 -3.82
CA LYS A 309 -34.05 23.75 -3.71
C LYS A 309 -34.02 24.87 -2.67
N SER A 310 -33.32 24.64 -1.56
CA SER A 310 -33.17 25.65 -0.50
C SER A 310 -32.06 26.69 -0.75
N GLY A 311 -31.28 26.54 -1.82
CA GLY A 311 -30.13 27.39 -2.13
C GLY A 311 -28.89 27.18 -1.25
N LYS A 312 -28.85 26.14 -0.40
CA LYS A 312 -27.70 25.78 0.40
C LYS A 312 -26.60 25.09 -0.42
N LEU A 313 -26.99 24.46 -1.53
CA LEU A 313 -26.08 23.84 -2.50
C LEU A 313 -26.31 24.48 -3.88
N SER A 314 -25.26 24.91 -4.54
CA SER A 314 -25.39 25.49 -5.88
C SER A 314 -25.58 24.37 -6.94
N MET A 315 -26.42 24.62 -7.95
CA MET A 315 -26.53 23.71 -9.09
C MET A 315 -25.18 23.57 -9.82
N ALA A 316 -24.35 24.60 -9.81
CA ALA A 316 -23.04 24.59 -10.44
C ALA A 316 -22.10 23.58 -9.75
N ASP A 317 -22.18 23.40 -8.42
CA ASP A 317 -21.41 22.38 -7.71
C ASP A 317 -21.87 20.96 -8.07
N VAL A 318 -23.19 20.75 -8.16
CA VAL A 318 -23.77 19.47 -8.60
C VAL A 318 -23.36 19.17 -10.05
N ASP A 319 -23.54 20.12 -10.96
CA ASP A 319 -23.19 19.94 -12.38
C ASP A 319 -21.70 19.68 -12.59
N ARG A 320 -20.85 20.34 -11.84
CA ARG A 320 -19.40 20.12 -11.85
C ARG A 320 -19.06 18.64 -11.49
N ASN A 321 -19.64 18.13 -10.41
CA ASN A 321 -19.36 16.77 -9.94
C ASN A 321 -19.99 15.72 -10.89
N VAL A 322 -21.23 15.94 -11.34
CA VAL A 322 -21.89 15.07 -12.33
C VAL A 322 -21.11 15.03 -13.65
N ARG A 323 -20.61 16.16 -14.14
CA ARG A 323 -19.73 16.19 -15.33
C ARG A 323 -18.55 15.24 -15.16
N ARG A 324 -17.85 15.31 -14.03
CA ARG A 324 -16.70 14.45 -13.75
C ARG A 324 -17.10 12.97 -13.72
N MET A 325 -18.27 12.66 -13.13
CA MET A 325 -18.82 11.31 -13.17
C MET A 325 -19.05 10.83 -14.60
N LEU A 326 -19.63 11.65 -15.46
CA LEU A 326 -19.83 11.30 -16.88
C LEU A 326 -18.48 11.11 -17.61
N GLU A 327 -17.49 11.98 -17.37
CA GLU A 327 -16.14 11.89 -17.91
C GLU A 327 -15.40 10.62 -17.42
N TYR A 328 -15.68 10.16 -16.21
CA TYR A 328 -15.19 8.90 -15.66
C TYR A 328 -15.88 7.72 -16.33
N ILE A 329 -17.21 7.71 -16.38
CA ILE A 329 -18.00 6.58 -16.87
C ILE A 329 -17.66 6.23 -18.32
N VAL A 330 -17.45 7.21 -19.20
CA VAL A 330 -17.09 6.95 -20.61
C VAL A 330 -15.76 6.24 -20.81
N LYS A 331 -14.92 6.10 -19.77
CA LYS A 331 -13.67 5.35 -19.81
C LYS A 331 -13.84 3.88 -19.43
N THR A 332 -14.93 3.53 -18.75
CA THR A 332 -15.09 2.25 -18.05
C THR A 332 -15.38 1.07 -19.00
N PRO A 333 -14.96 -0.15 -18.64
CA PRO A 333 -15.34 -1.38 -19.33
C PRO A 333 -16.86 -1.53 -19.49
N SER A 334 -17.65 -1.18 -18.46
CA SER A 334 -19.11 -1.22 -18.49
C SER A 334 -19.69 -0.31 -19.58
N PHE A 335 -19.18 0.92 -19.74
CA PHE A 335 -19.61 1.81 -20.82
C PHE A 335 -19.29 1.24 -22.21
N HIS A 336 -18.11 0.66 -22.37
CA HIS A 336 -17.68 0.02 -23.62
C HIS A 336 -18.27 -1.38 -23.83
N LYS A 337 -19.11 -1.88 -22.92
CA LYS A 337 -19.72 -3.22 -22.96
C LYS A 337 -18.68 -4.31 -23.18
N TYR A 338 -17.58 -4.24 -22.43
CA TYR A 338 -16.50 -5.21 -22.52
C TYR A 338 -17.02 -6.65 -22.33
N PRO A 339 -16.71 -7.58 -23.25
CA PRO A 339 -17.22 -8.95 -23.20
C PRO A 339 -16.41 -9.81 -22.21
N ALA A 340 -16.50 -9.50 -20.91
CA ALA A 340 -15.79 -10.19 -19.86
C ALA A 340 -16.08 -11.69 -19.82
N THR A 341 -15.03 -12.51 -19.69
CA THR A 341 -15.12 -13.98 -19.76
C THR A 341 -15.26 -14.64 -18.40
N ASN A 342 -14.96 -13.95 -17.29
CA ASN A 342 -14.75 -14.49 -15.95
C ASN A 342 -13.63 -15.56 -15.89
N LYS A 343 -12.67 -15.52 -16.81
CA LYS A 343 -11.57 -16.49 -16.93
C LYS A 343 -10.23 -15.77 -17.19
N PRO A 344 -9.72 -14.99 -16.24
CA PRO A 344 -8.39 -14.39 -16.38
C PRO A 344 -7.28 -15.47 -16.38
N ASP A 345 -6.09 -15.10 -16.82
CA ASP A 345 -4.93 -16.01 -16.81
C ASP A 345 -4.29 -16.10 -15.41
N LEU A 346 -5.00 -16.71 -14.45
CA LEU A 346 -4.50 -16.88 -13.09
C LEU A 346 -3.14 -17.57 -13.01
N LYS A 347 -2.85 -18.51 -13.94
CA LYS A 347 -1.56 -19.21 -13.98
C LYS A 347 -0.42 -18.29 -14.39
N GLY A 348 -0.63 -17.44 -15.40
CA GLY A 348 0.34 -16.44 -15.80
C GLY A 348 0.54 -15.39 -14.70
N HIS A 349 -0.53 -14.98 -14.03
CA HIS A 349 -0.47 -14.03 -12.91
C HIS A 349 0.22 -14.60 -11.68
N ALA A 350 0.05 -15.87 -11.35
CA ALA A 350 0.80 -16.55 -10.29
C ALA A 350 2.32 -16.54 -10.55
N ALA A 351 2.74 -16.68 -11.82
CA ALA A 351 4.15 -16.56 -12.18
C ALA A 351 4.70 -15.13 -11.95
N ILE A 352 3.90 -14.10 -12.25
CA ILE A 352 4.23 -12.70 -11.93
C ILE A 352 4.31 -12.50 -10.42
N THR A 353 3.37 -13.06 -9.65
CA THR A 353 3.37 -13.06 -8.19
C THR A 353 4.68 -13.62 -7.63
N ARG A 354 5.08 -14.83 -8.08
CA ARG A 354 6.33 -15.47 -7.64
C ARG A 354 7.57 -14.64 -7.98
N GLN A 355 7.66 -14.11 -9.20
CA GLN A 355 8.77 -13.24 -9.58
C GLN A 355 8.84 -12.01 -8.71
N THR A 356 7.70 -11.36 -8.48
CA THR A 356 7.61 -10.12 -7.69
C THR A 356 7.95 -10.37 -6.23
N ALA A 357 7.45 -11.45 -5.64
CA ALA A 357 7.79 -11.86 -4.28
C ALA A 357 9.29 -12.10 -4.13
N CYS A 358 9.92 -12.85 -5.06
CA CYS A 358 11.36 -13.07 -5.05
C CYS A 358 12.16 -11.77 -5.09
N GLU A 359 11.74 -10.77 -5.89
CA GLU A 359 12.42 -9.47 -5.96
C GLU A 359 12.12 -8.55 -4.78
N GLY A 360 11.02 -8.78 -4.05
CA GLY A 360 10.63 -8.01 -2.87
C GLY A 360 11.12 -8.61 -1.54
N ILE A 361 11.45 -9.90 -1.51
CA ILE A 361 12.05 -10.56 -0.34
C ILE A 361 13.41 -9.92 -0.03
N VAL A 362 13.62 -9.57 1.25
CA VAL A 362 14.84 -8.90 1.70
C VAL A 362 15.69 -9.82 2.56
N LEU A 363 16.94 -10.05 2.14
CA LEU A 363 17.93 -10.76 2.94
C LEU A 363 18.53 -9.79 3.98
N LEU A 364 18.18 -9.98 5.26
CA LEU A 364 18.59 -9.11 6.36
C LEU A 364 19.91 -9.52 7.02
N LYS A 365 20.17 -10.83 7.05
CA LYS A 365 21.42 -11.39 7.60
C LYS A 365 21.80 -12.64 6.81
N ASN A 366 23.08 -12.84 6.60
CA ASN A 366 23.64 -14.08 6.05
C ASN A 366 25.10 -14.24 6.47
N ASN A 367 25.36 -15.16 7.37
CA ASN A 367 26.73 -15.51 7.79
C ASN A 367 27.41 -16.46 6.77
N GLY A 368 26.93 -16.47 5.52
CA GLY A 368 27.40 -17.34 4.44
C GLY A 368 26.72 -18.71 4.44
N CYS A 369 25.63 -18.90 5.18
CA CYS A 369 24.87 -20.16 5.16
C CYS A 369 23.95 -20.30 3.95
N LEU A 370 23.61 -19.20 3.31
CA LEU A 370 22.84 -19.16 2.08
C LEU A 370 23.71 -18.71 0.89
N PRO A 371 23.40 -19.13 -0.34
CA PRO A 371 22.37 -20.10 -0.72
C PRO A 371 22.78 -21.55 -0.41
N TRP A 372 21.79 -22.44 -0.24
CA TRP A 372 22.02 -23.81 0.21
C TRP A 372 22.70 -24.69 -0.84
N ASN A 373 22.37 -24.57 -2.10
CA ASN A 373 22.77 -25.49 -3.17
C ASN A 373 23.74 -24.88 -4.19
N SER A 374 24.51 -23.85 -3.80
CA SER A 374 25.43 -23.15 -4.68
C SER A 374 26.91 -23.56 -4.38
N GLU A 375 27.68 -23.84 -5.45
CA GLU A 375 29.13 -24.01 -5.38
C GLU A 375 29.87 -22.74 -4.89
N SER A 376 29.18 -21.58 -4.89
CA SER A 376 29.74 -20.29 -4.46
C SER A 376 29.59 -19.99 -2.97
N SER A 377 28.98 -20.88 -2.16
CA SER A 377 28.85 -20.64 -0.73
C SER A 377 30.24 -20.73 -0.07
N THR A 378 30.68 -19.64 0.57
CA THR A 378 31.99 -19.50 1.22
C THR A 378 32.10 -20.30 2.52
N PHE A 379 31.01 -20.89 2.98
CA PHE A 379 30.97 -21.68 4.18
C PHE A 379 31.40 -23.13 3.89
N ASN A 380 32.67 -23.43 4.14
CA ASN A 380 33.32 -24.76 4.13
C ASN A 380 33.19 -25.62 2.86
N ALA A 381 34.30 -25.97 2.28
CA ALA A 381 34.48 -26.94 1.19
C ALA A 381 33.96 -28.37 1.48
N GLN A 382 33.29 -28.59 2.62
CA GLN A 382 32.77 -29.89 3.09
C GLN A 382 31.23 -29.91 3.24
N ARG A 383 30.48 -28.95 2.71
CA ARG A 383 29.01 -28.96 2.88
C ARG A 383 28.35 -30.03 2.05
N SER A 384 27.62 -30.87 2.76
CA SER A 384 26.57 -31.72 2.20
C SER A 384 25.43 -30.80 1.71
N THR A 385 24.90 -31.09 0.52
CA THR A 385 23.67 -30.46 0.01
C THR A 385 22.56 -30.58 1.05
N ILE A 386 21.87 -29.47 1.36
CA ILE A 386 20.70 -29.50 2.26
C ILE A 386 19.60 -30.31 1.57
N LYS A 387 19.19 -31.40 2.16
CA LYS A 387 18.16 -32.33 1.65
C LYS A 387 16.93 -32.37 2.54
N THR A 388 17.14 -32.18 3.84
CA THR A 388 16.07 -32.26 4.85
C THR A 388 16.17 -31.05 5.78
N VAL A 389 15.04 -30.39 6.02
CA VAL A 389 14.93 -29.18 6.87
C VAL A 389 13.92 -29.44 7.98
N ALA A 390 14.30 -29.11 9.20
CA ALA A 390 13.38 -29.05 10.33
C ALA A 390 12.65 -27.68 10.28
N LEU A 391 11.34 -27.71 10.10
CA LEU A 391 10.50 -26.51 10.07
C LEU A 391 9.89 -26.27 11.45
N PHE A 392 10.22 -25.13 12.04
CA PHE A 392 9.65 -24.64 13.29
C PHE A 392 8.84 -23.38 13.04
N GLY A 393 7.93 -23.07 13.96
CA GLY A 393 7.06 -21.90 13.85
C GLY A 393 5.75 -22.23 13.14
N GLU A 394 4.64 -21.85 13.77
CA GLU A 394 3.28 -22.05 13.26
C GLU A 394 3.14 -21.56 11.82
N ASN A 395 3.73 -20.40 11.51
CA ASN A 395 3.66 -19.80 10.18
C ASN A 395 4.47 -20.53 9.10
N SER A 396 5.29 -21.55 9.43
CA SER A 396 5.83 -22.44 8.41
C SER A 396 4.74 -23.28 7.74
N TYR A 397 3.63 -23.53 8.44
CA TYR A 397 2.50 -24.39 8.06
C TYR A 397 1.22 -23.63 7.77
N ASN A 398 1.17 -22.38 8.19
CA ASN A 398 0.10 -21.42 8.00
C ASN A 398 0.70 -20.10 7.48
N PHE A 399 1.30 -20.16 6.29
CA PHE A 399 2.02 -19.03 5.72
C PHE A 399 1.06 -17.92 5.30
N LEU A 400 1.26 -16.69 5.80
CA LEU A 400 0.38 -15.56 5.56
C LEU A 400 0.65 -14.93 4.18
N PRO A 401 -0.25 -15.08 3.20
CA PRO A 401 -0.05 -14.51 1.86
C PRO A 401 -0.30 -12.99 1.82
N GLY A 402 -1.16 -12.47 2.71
CA GLY A 402 -1.59 -11.09 2.74
C GLY A 402 -2.22 -10.70 4.07
N GLY A 403 -2.67 -9.44 4.16
CA GLY A 403 -3.38 -8.93 5.32
C GLY A 403 -4.87 -9.25 5.30
N VAL A 404 -5.56 -8.86 6.38
CA VAL A 404 -7.02 -9.02 6.53
C VAL A 404 -7.74 -7.70 6.30
N GLY A 405 -9.05 -7.79 6.06
CA GLY A 405 -9.93 -6.64 5.80
C GLY A 405 -10.30 -6.50 4.34
N SER A 406 -10.50 -5.27 3.89
CA SER A 406 -10.84 -4.98 2.48
C SER A 406 -9.78 -5.47 1.49
N GLY A 407 -8.51 -5.55 1.91
CA GLY A 407 -7.39 -6.06 1.10
C GLY A 407 -7.30 -7.59 0.96
N CYS A 408 -8.23 -8.36 1.55
CA CYS A 408 -8.23 -9.82 1.43
C CYS A 408 -8.61 -10.27 0.01
N VAL A 409 -7.92 -11.29 -0.50
CA VAL A 409 -8.15 -11.90 -1.81
C VAL A 409 -8.52 -13.37 -1.64
N HIS A 410 -9.55 -13.83 -2.35
CA HIS A 410 -9.91 -15.25 -2.39
C HIS A 410 -9.07 -15.96 -3.46
N THR A 411 -7.96 -16.55 -3.04
CA THR A 411 -7.00 -17.22 -3.93
C THR A 411 -7.33 -18.69 -4.12
N PRO A 412 -6.93 -19.31 -5.25
CA PRO A 412 -7.15 -20.75 -5.46
C PRO A 412 -6.33 -21.63 -4.54
N TYR A 413 -5.20 -21.13 -4.05
CA TYR A 413 -4.27 -21.82 -3.15
C TYR A 413 -3.33 -20.82 -2.48
N VAL A 414 -2.63 -21.28 -1.44
CA VAL A 414 -1.47 -20.60 -0.86
C VAL A 414 -0.36 -21.64 -0.68
N VAL A 415 0.81 -21.40 -1.25
CA VAL A 415 1.98 -22.25 -1.07
C VAL A 415 2.67 -21.89 0.24
N ASP A 416 2.64 -22.80 1.21
CA ASP A 416 3.36 -22.68 2.47
C ASP A 416 4.83 -23.15 2.38
N MET A 417 5.55 -23.12 3.51
CA MET A 417 6.97 -23.51 3.52
C MET A 417 7.19 -24.99 3.24
N VAL A 418 6.28 -25.87 3.67
CA VAL A 418 6.38 -27.33 3.41
C VAL A 418 6.30 -27.60 1.93
N GLU A 419 5.30 -27.02 1.27
CA GLU A 419 5.10 -27.22 -0.17
C GLU A 419 6.17 -26.51 -0.99
N GLY A 420 6.56 -25.30 -0.63
CA GLY A 420 7.61 -24.54 -1.31
C GLY A 420 8.96 -25.25 -1.30
N LEU A 421 9.37 -25.80 -0.16
CA LEU A 421 10.61 -26.62 -0.05
C LEU A 421 10.49 -27.91 -0.85
N LYS A 422 9.36 -28.60 -0.78
CA LYS A 422 9.10 -29.80 -1.57
C LYS A 422 9.24 -29.54 -3.06
N ASN A 423 8.67 -28.43 -3.55
CA ASN A 423 8.78 -28.01 -4.95
C ASN A 423 10.23 -27.68 -5.36
N ALA A 424 11.06 -27.28 -4.41
CA ALA A 424 12.50 -27.08 -4.59
C ALA A 424 13.34 -28.36 -4.39
N GLY A 425 12.72 -29.52 -4.16
CA GLY A 425 13.41 -30.82 -3.98
C GLY A 425 13.98 -31.02 -2.57
N ILE A 426 13.55 -30.23 -1.59
CA ILE A 426 13.98 -30.32 -0.18
C ILE A 426 12.85 -30.91 0.66
N LYS A 427 13.15 -31.88 1.50
CA LYS A 427 12.17 -32.49 2.41
C LYS A 427 12.05 -31.69 3.70
N SER A 428 10.86 -31.55 4.21
CA SER A 428 10.60 -31.11 5.58
C SER A 428 10.53 -32.33 6.52
N SER A 429 10.85 -32.13 7.81
CA SER A 429 10.71 -33.17 8.83
C SER A 429 9.23 -33.60 8.94
N GLU A 430 8.99 -34.93 8.85
CA GLU A 430 7.64 -35.48 8.93
C GLU A 430 7.02 -35.31 10.32
N SER A 431 7.84 -35.46 11.38
CA SER A 431 7.37 -35.38 12.77
C SER A 431 6.88 -33.99 13.13
N LEU A 432 7.62 -32.93 12.78
CA LEU A 432 7.18 -31.55 13.00
C LEU A 432 5.99 -31.22 12.12
N THR A 433 6.01 -31.66 10.86
CA THR A 433 4.88 -31.44 9.94
C THR A 433 3.58 -32.03 10.50
N ASP A 434 3.59 -33.25 11.02
CA ASP A 434 2.40 -33.86 11.63
C ASP A 434 1.91 -33.08 12.86
N ILE A 435 2.83 -32.66 13.74
CA ILE A 435 2.50 -31.89 14.95
C ILE A 435 1.87 -30.54 14.59
N TYR A 436 2.55 -29.77 13.77
CA TYR A 436 2.10 -28.40 13.47
C TYR A 436 0.85 -28.38 12.59
N ARG A 437 0.69 -29.31 11.63
CA ARG A 437 -0.57 -29.41 10.85
C ARG A 437 -1.76 -29.71 11.75
N LYS A 438 -1.65 -30.67 12.65
CA LYS A 438 -2.70 -30.96 13.62
C LYS A 438 -2.99 -29.78 14.55
N TYR A 439 -1.95 -29.06 14.93
CA TYR A 439 -2.10 -27.84 15.73
C TYR A 439 -2.84 -26.74 14.97
N VAL A 440 -2.44 -26.44 13.73
CA VAL A 440 -3.08 -25.43 12.89
C VAL A 440 -4.57 -25.77 12.67
N ASP A 441 -4.88 -27.04 12.37
CA ASP A 441 -6.27 -27.48 12.20
C ASP A 441 -7.08 -27.30 13.50
N TYR A 442 -6.51 -27.66 14.64
CA TYR A 442 -7.12 -27.46 15.95
C TYR A 442 -7.29 -25.96 16.26
N ALA A 443 -6.25 -25.17 16.03
CA ALA A 443 -6.27 -23.73 16.32
C ALA A 443 -7.31 -23.00 15.45
N ARG A 444 -7.43 -23.37 14.17
CA ARG A 444 -8.45 -22.82 13.27
C ARG A 444 -9.85 -22.99 13.85
N VAL A 445 -10.20 -24.19 14.33
CA VAL A 445 -11.50 -24.46 14.93
C VAL A 445 -11.67 -23.70 16.26
N LYS A 446 -10.67 -23.79 17.13
CA LYS A 446 -10.70 -23.17 18.46
C LYS A 446 -10.90 -21.65 18.37
N PHE A 447 -10.10 -20.98 17.57
CA PHE A 447 -10.14 -19.52 17.46
C PHE A 447 -11.35 -18.98 16.67
N GLN A 448 -12.05 -19.80 15.90
CA GLN A 448 -13.35 -19.44 15.35
C GLN A 448 -14.40 -19.21 16.45
N TYR A 449 -14.33 -19.94 17.56
CA TYR A 449 -15.27 -19.84 18.67
C TYR A 449 -14.89 -18.82 19.74
N GLU A 450 -13.61 -18.45 19.84
CA GLU A 450 -13.11 -17.50 20.85
C GLU A 450 -13.06 -16.04 20.36
N ARG A 451 -13.75 -15.72 19.29
CA ARG A 451 -13.73 -14.40 18.65
C ARG A 451 -14.14 -13.28 19.60
N HIS A 452 -13.26 -12.32 19.80
CA HIS A 452 -13.61 -11.07 20.46
C HIS A 452 -14.48 -10.22 19.50
N PRO A 453 -15.67 -9.71 19.92
CA PRO A 453 -16.54 -8.90 19.05
C PRO A 453 -15.87 -7.67 18.43
N ALA A 454 -14.79 -7.17 19.05
CA ALA A 454 -14.00 -6.06 18.54
C ALA A 454 -13.03 -6.43 17.40
N LYS A 455 -12.85 -7.70 17.11
CA LYS A 455 -11.94 -8.22 16.07
C LYS A 455 -12.69 -8.80 14.86
N TRP A 456 -13.86 -8.27 14.54
CA TRP A 456 -14.68 -8.79 13.45
C TRP A 456 -13.98 -8.75 12.08
N PHE A 457 -13.02 -7.83 11.86
CA PHE A 457 -12.14 -7.83 10.70
C PHE A 457 -11.10 -8.97 10.70
N GLN A 458 -10.85 -9.60 11.84
CA GLN A 458 -9.93 -10.72 11.98
C GLN A 458 -10.68 -12.06 11.94
N THR A 459 -11.53 -12.26 10.96
CA THR A 459 -12.23 -13.52 10.70
C THR A 459 -11.63 -14.20 9.47
N GLU A 460 -11.74 -15.54 9.35
CA GLU A 460 -11.27 -16.26 8.15
C GLU A 460 -11.92 -15.74 6.86
N GLU A 461 -13.16 -15.25 6.95
CA GLU A 461 -13.87 -14.61 5.84
C GLU A 461 -13.21 -13.28 5.39
N MET A 462 -12.47 -12.65 6.31
CA MET A 462 -11.78 -11.39 6.06
C MET A 462 -10.28 -11.59 5.80
N GLY A 463 -9.81 -12.84 5.76
CA GLY A 463 -8.44 -13.18 5.40
C GLY A 463 -7.76 -14.19 6.31
N PRO A 464 -6.52 -14.55 5.99
CA PRO A 464 -5.75 -15.55 6.72
C PRO A 464 -5.47 -15.10 8.15
N GLN A 465 -5.50 -16.04 9.10
CA GLN A 465 -5.33 -15.77 10.53
C GLN A 465 -4.01 -16.35 11.03
N LYS A 466 -3.29 -15.59 11.86
CA LYS A 466 -2.17 -16.10 12.65
C LYS A 466 -2.70 -16.77 13.92
N TYR A 467 -2.08 -17.90 14.29
CA TYR A 467 -2.35 -18.59 15.54
C TYR A 467 -1.18 -18.41 16.52
N PRO A 468 -1.39 -18.59 17.85
CA PRO A 468 -0.32 -18.56 18.83
C PRO A 468 0.75 -19.61 18.54
N GLU A 469 2.00 -19.31 18.88
CA GLU A 469 3.09 -20.30 18.77
C GLU A 469 2.96 -21.39 19.85
N ILE A 470 3.37 -22.62 19.51
CA ILE A 470 3.41 -23.73 20.46
C ILE A 470 4.81 -23.93 21.04
N ALA A 471 4.87 -24.32 22.29
CA ALA A 471 6.12 -24.65 22.93
C ALA A 471 6.66 -25.99 22.40
N VAL A 472 7.87 -25.97 21.82
CA VAL A 472 8.58 -27.17 21.37
C VAL A 472 9.66 -27.50 22.38
N ASN A 473 9.60 -28.68 22.99
CA ASN A 473 10.53 -29.06 24.04
C ASN A 473 11.90 -29.50 23.47
N ALA A 474 12.94 -29.47 24.31
CA ALA A 474 14.31 -29.80 23.93
C ALA A 474 14.50 -31.24 23.38
N ILE A 475 13.64 -32.20 23.79
CA ILE A 475 13.68 -33.58 23.28
C ILE A 475 13.25 -33.63 21.82
N ALA A 476 12.16 -32.91 21.48
CA ALA A 476 11.70 -32.79 20.10
C ALA A 476 12.72 -32.09 19.22
N ILE A 477 13.29 -30.96 19.67
CA ILE A 477 14.36 -30.26 18.95
C ILE A 477 15.57 -31.19 18.75
N GLY A 478 16.00 -31.95 19.80
CA GLY A 478 17.12 -32.86 19.71
C GLY A 478 16.93 -34.01 18.70
N LYS A 479 15.70 -34.51 18.50
CA LYS A 479 15.38 -35.48 17.44
C LYS A 479 15.54 -34.86 16.05
N GLU A 480 15.08 -33.61 15.87
CA GLU A 480 15.19 -32.92 14.59
C GLU A 480 16.66 -32.61 14.23
N VAL A 481 17.49 -32.29 15.21
CA VAL A 481 18.95 -32.14 15.01
C VAL A 481 19.59 -33.38 14.42
N GLN A 482 19.11 -34.60 14.76
CA GLN A 482 19.66 -35.84 14.22
C GLN A 482 19.19 -36.12 12.79
N SER A 483 17.99 -35.72 12.41
CA SER A 483 17.35 -36.08 11.14
C SER A 483 17.45 -35.02 10.04
N ALA A 484 17.59 -33.74 10.41
CA ALA A 484 17.62 -32.65 9.46
C ALA A 484 19.02 -32.07 9.23
N ASP A 485 19.28 -31.51 8.07
CA ASP A 485 20.53 -30.85 7.70
C ASP A 485 20.60 -29.38 8.13
N ALA A 486 19.43 -28.76 8.27
CA ALA A 486 19.26 -27.36 8.66
C ALA A 486 17.94 -27.16 9.39
N ALA A 487 17.74 -26.01 10.04
CA ALA A 487 16.45 -25.57 10.55
C ALA A 487 15.98 -24.27 9.95
N ILE A 488 14.66 -24.15 9.85
CA ILE A 488 13.95 -22.87 9.61
C ILE A 488 13.05 -22.60 10.80
N VAL A 489 13.01 -21.35 11.26
CA VAL A 489 11.99 -20.85 12.20
C VAL A 489 11.24 -19.74 11.50
N THR A 490 9.93 -19.89 11.28
CA THR A 490 9.10 -18.85 10.65
C THR A 490 8.32 -18.08 11.71
N ILE A 491 8.52 -16.76 11.73
CA ILE A 491 7.80 -15.82 12.60
C ILE A 491 6.81 -15.03 11.75
N GLY A 492 5.53 -15.19 12.02
CA GLY A 492 4.46 -14.47 11.32
C GLY A 492 3.86 -13.34 12.14
N ARG A 493 3.34 -12.34 11.45
CA ARG A 493 2.51 -11.28 12.03
C ARG A 493 1.32 -11.01 11.15
N GLN A 494 0.15 -11.06 11.78
CA GLN A 494 -1.08 -10.62 11.15
C GLN A 494 -0.97 -9.13 10.88
N ALA A 495 -1.42 -8.72 9.70
CA ALA A 495 -1.60 -7.33 9.36
C ALA A 495 -3.06 -7.12 8.96
N GLY A 496 -3.64 -5.96 9.27
CA GLY A 496 -5.04 -5.79 9.00
C GLY A 496 -5.61 -4.42 9.18
N GLU A 497 -6.76 -4.29 8.56
CA GLU A 497 -7.62 -3.13 8.65
C GLU A 497 -8.40 -3.11 9.97
N GLY A 498 -8.66 -1.90 10.48
CA GLY A 498 -9.52 -1.66 11.66
C GLY A 498 -8.84 -1.80 13.02
N ILE A 499 -7.59 -2.23 13.07
CA ILE A 499 -6.83 -2.41 14.32
C ILE A 499 -5.37 -2.08 14.08
N ASP A 500 -4.79 -1.21 14.92
CA ASP A 500 -3.36 -1.03 14.99
C ASP A 500 -2.69 -2.20 15.73
N ARG A 501 -1.40 -2.38 15.44
CA ARG A 501 -0.59 -3.49 15.96
C ARG A 501 -0.25 -3.29 17.43
N ASP A 502 -0.26 -4.38 18.16
CA ASP A 502 0.15 -4.42 19.55
C ASP A 502 1.68 -4.38 19.69
N LEU A 503 2.17 -3.57 20.62
CA LEU A 503 3.61 -3.44 20.85
C LEU A 503 4.24 -4.74 21.34
N GLU A 504 3.61 -5.42 22.31
CA GLU A 504 4.21 -6.55 23.02
C GLU A 504 4.04 -7.88 22.28
N THR A 505 2.99 -8.02 21.50
CA THR A 505 2.65 -9.29 20.86
C THR A 505 2.81 -9.30 19.34
N GLU A 506 2.89 -8.10 18.72
CA GLU A 506 2.96 -8.00 17.25
C GLU A 506 4.20 -7.23 16.75
N PHE A 507 4.67 -6.23 17.48
CA PHE A 507 5.95 -5.60 17.17
C PHE A 507 7.10 -6.39 17.82
N ASN A 508 7.05 -6.65 19.12
CA ASN A 508 7.99 -7.51 19.81
C ASN A 508 7.70 -8.99 19.51
N LEU A 509 8.69 -9.86 19.75
CA LEU A 509 8.45 -11.28 19.82
C LEU A 509 7.85 -11.63 21.19
N ILE A 510 6.81 -12.47 21.18
CA ILE A 510 6.35 -13.06 22.42
C ILE A 510 7.42 -13.99 23.00
N PRO A 511 7.41 -14.24 24.33
CA PRO A 511 8.45 -15.04 24.97
C PRO A 511 8.66 -16.43 24.34
N GLU A 512 7.58 -17.09 23.91
CA GLU A 512 7.59 -18.40 23.27
C GLU A 512 8.33 -18.40 21.91
N GLU A 513 8.07 -17.42 21.08
CA GLU A 513 8.75 -17.25 19.77
C GLU A 513 10.24 -16.98 19.96
N ARG A 514 10.57 -16.07 20.88
CA ARG A 514 11.96 -15.73 21.17
C ARG A 514 12.72 -16.93 21.72
N GLN A 515 12.11 -17.67 22.66
CA GLN A 515 12.71 -18.88 23.25
C GLN A 515 12.89 -19.97 22.19
N LEU A 516 11.91 -20.16 21.30
CA LEU A 516 12.02 -21.13 20.20
C LEU A 516 13.22 -20.82 19.30
N ILE A 517 13.44 -19.55 18.91
CA ILE A 517 14.62 -19.18 18.12
C ILE A 517 15.91 -19.54 18.86
N ILE A 518 16.00 -19.20 20.15
CA ILE A 518 17.19 -19.45 20.97
C ILE A 518 17.47 -20.94 21.06
N ASP A 519 16.49 -21.78 21.42
CA ASP A 519 16.64 -23.21 21.65
C ASP A 519 17.01 -23.94 20.35
N VAL A 520 16.34 -23.61 19.24
CA VAL A 520 16.66 -24.18 17.93
C VAL A 520 18.07 -23.78 17.48
N CYS A 521 18.44 -22.50 17.60
CA CYS A 521 19.81 -22.07 17.26
C CYS A 521 20.86 -22.78 18.11
N GLN A 522 20.70 -22.85 19.43
CA GLN A 522 21.65 -23.52 20.32
C GLN A 522 21.81 -25.00 19.96
N ALA A 523 20.72 -25.73 19.75
CA ALA A 523 20.74 -27.13 19.44
C ALA A 523 21.38 -27.44 18.08
N PHE A 524 20.98 -26.74 17.02
CA PHE A 524 21.50 -26.95 15.67
C PHE A 524 22.96 -26.50 15.55
N HIS A 525 23.33 -25.37 16.14
CA HIS A 525 24.72 -24.89 16.14
C HIS A 525 25.65 -25.85 16.89
N ALA A 526 25.22 -26.47 17.99
CA ALA A 526 25.99 -27.48 18.68
C ALA A 526 26.32 -28.69 17.78
N ALA A 527 25.51 -28.97 16.77
CA ALA A 527 25.71 -29.98 15.74
C ALA A 527 26.36 -29.45 14.44
N GLY A 528 26.77 -28.19 14.40
CA GLY A 528 27.36 -27.54 13.22
C GLY A 528 26.36 -27.33 12.07
N LYS A 529 25.07 -27.29 12.36
CA LYS A 529 24.00 -27.15 11.37
C LYS A 529 23.40 -25.70 11.37
N PRO A 530 23.11 -25.12 10.18
CA PRO A 530 22.65 -23.76 10.11
C PRO A 530 21.18 -23.61 10.48
N VAL A 531 20.83 -22.40 10.96
CA VAL A 531 19.47 -21.98 11.26
C VAL A 531 19.13 -20.71 10.49
N VAL A 532 17.98 -20.71 9.81
CA VAL A 532 17.44 -19.57 9.09
C VAL A 532 16.14 -19.13 9.75
N VAL A 533 15.98 -17.82 10.01
CA VAL A 533 14.69 -17.26 10.44
C VAL A 533 14.03 -16.59 9.25
N ILE A 534 12.75 -16.93 9.02
CA ILE A 534 11.90 -16.31 8.03
C ILE A 534 10.93 -15.37 8.75
N ILE A 535 10.85 -14.11 8.30
CA ILE A 535 9.88 -13.14 8.80
C ILE A 535 8.75 -13.03 7.79
N ASN A 536 7.55 -13.49 8.17
CA ASN A 536 6.32 -13.41 7.38
C ASN A 536 5.39 -12.37 8.00
N SER A 537 5.64 -11.10 7.71
CA SER A 537 4.95 -9.96 8.35
C SER A 537 4.61 -8.88 7.35
N GLY A 538 3.50 -8.19 7.56
CA GLY A 538 3.10 -7.03 6.73
C GLY A 538 3.86 -5.73 7.06
N SER A 539 4.62 -5.69 8.15
CA SER A 539 5.36 -4.51 8.58
C SER A 539 6.55 -4.90 9.46
N VAL A 540 7.26 -3.89 9.96
CA VAL A 540 8.45 -4.03 10.81
C VAL A 540 8.14 -4.82 12.10
N ILE A 541 9.06 -5.68 12.52
CA ILE A 541 9.07 -6.30 13.86
C ILE A 541 10.39 -6.01 14.56
N GLU A 542 10.41 -6.14 15.88
CA GLU A 542 11.63 -6.04 16.65
C GLU A 542 12.60 -7.17 16.30
N THR A 543 13.86 -6.84 16.03
CA THR A 543 14.90 -7.81 15.69
C THR A 543 16.15 -7.68 16.54
N ALA A 544 16.33 -6.58 17.24
CA ALA A 544 17.57 -6.28 17.96
C ALA A 544 17.87 -7.29 19.06
N SER A 545 16.83 -7.83 19.73
CA SER A 545 16.98 -8.77 20.86
C SER A 545 17.34 -10.21 20.43
N TRP A 546 17.15 -10.57 19.15
CA TRP A 546 17.30 -11.95 18.71
C TRP A 546 18.11 -12.16 17.41
N LYS A 547 18.32 -11.11 16.60
CA LYS A 547 19.00 -11.22 15.29
C LYS A 547 20.43 -11.78 15.36
N SER A 548 21.04 -11.82 16.53
CA SER A 548 22.39 -12.39 16.72
C SER A 548 22.41 -13.91 16.61
N TYR A 549 21.30 -14.59 16.97
CA TYR A 549 21.25 -16.06 17.08
C TYR A 549 21.28 -16.79 15.72
N PRO A 550 20.37 -16.56 14.77
CA PRO A 550 20.32 -17.33 13.53
C PRO A 550 21.49 -17.00 12.59
N ASP A 551 21.82 -17.92 11.68
CA ASP A 551 22.85 -17.69 10.66
C ASP A 551 22.37 -16.78 9.53
N ALA A 552 21.09 -16.86 9.18
CA ALA A 552 20.47 -15.98 8.20
C ALA A 552 19.08 -15.54 8.64
N ILE A 553 18.67 -14.36 8.18
CA ILE A 553 17.34 -13.79 8.37
C ILE A 553 16.82 -13.33 7.02
N VAL A 554 15.66 -13.85 6.62
CA VAL A 554 14.98 -13.53 5.37
C VAL A 554 13.63 -12.89 5.69
N CYS A 555 13.44 -11.63 5.32
CA CYS A 555 12.15 -10.98 5.42
C CYS A 555 11.35 -11.26 4.15
N ALA A 556 10.38 -12.18 4.26
CA ALA A 556 9.51 -12.57 3.15
C ALA A 556 8.33 -11.62 2.96
N TRP A 557 8.06 -10.74 3.92
CA TRP A 557 6.83 -9.95 3.99
C TRP A 557 5.59 -10.87 4.00
N GLN A 558 4.50 -10.45 3.37
CA GLN A 558 3.35 -11.28 3.00
C GLN A 558 3.34 -11.35 1.45
N PRO A 559 3.88 -12.42 0.88
CA PRO A 559 4.35 -12.44 -0.51
C PRO A 559 3.34 -12.97 -1.52
N GLY A 560 2.05 -12.99 -1.17
CA GLY A 560 1.00 -13.52 -2.03
C GLY A 560 0.92 -15.05 -2.05
N GLU A 561 0.15 -15.59 -2.98
CA GLU A 561 -0.19 -17.02 -3.04
C GLU A 561 1.01 -17.95 -3.30
N GLU A 562 2.10 -17.45 -3.90
CA GLU A 562 3.32 -18.17 -4.24
C GLU A 562 4.43 -18.06 -3.16
N GLY A 563 4.09 -17.67 -1.94
CA GLY A 563 5.02 -17.29 -0.89
C GLY A 563 6.09 -18.35 -0.56
N GLY A 564 5.69 -19.58 -0.27
CA GLY A 564 6.62 -20.67 0.04
C GLY A 564 7.57 -21.01 -1.11
N ASN A 565 7.08 -20.97 -2.36
CA ASN A 565 7.90 -21.15 -3.55
C ASN A 565 8.94 -20.02 -3.68
N SER A 566 8.54 -18.78 -3.44
CA SER A 566 9.42 -17.61 -3.56
C SER A 566 10.53 -17.64 -2.50
N VAL A 567 10.21 -18.00 -1.27
CA VAL A 567 11.20 -18.17 -0.20
C VAL A 567 12.16 -19.31 -0.54
N ALA A 568 11.67 -20.46 -1.02
CA ALA A 568 12.50 -21.61 -1.42
C ALA A 568 13.46 -21.24 -2.58
N ASP A 569 13.02 -20.42 -3.54
CA ASP A 569 13.86 -19.94 -4.64
C ASP A 569 15.02 -19.06 -4.13
N ILE A 570 14.79 -18.26 -3.09
CA ILE A 570 15.84 -17.49 -2.42
C ILE A 570 16.77 -18.43 -1.64
N LEU A 571 16.25 -19.32 -0.78
CA LEU A 571 17.07 -20.20 0.04
C LEU A 571 18.00 -21.11 -0.77
N THR A 572 17.52 -21.58 -1.92
CA THR A 572 18.30 -22.45 -2.82
C THR A 572 19.27 -21.71 -3.73
N GLY A 573 19.13 -20.38 -3.83
CA GLY A 573 19.92 -19.57 -4.76
C GLY A 573 19.45 -19.63 -6.21
N LYS A 574 18.28 -20.19 -6.47
CA LYS A 574 17.64 -20.10 -7.80
C LYS A 574 17.39 -18.65 -8.20
N VAL A 575 17.08 -17.82 -7.22
CA VAL A 575 17.01 -16.36 -7.36
C VAL A 575 17.96 -15.69 -6.37
N CYS A 576 18.79 -14.78 -6.87
CA CYS A 576 19.66 -13.95 -6.05
C CYS A 576 18.84 -12.83 -5.40
N PRO A 577 18.81 -12.69 -4.04
CA PRO A 577 18.03 -11.64 -3.39
C PRO A 577 18.48 -10.25 -3.83
N SER A 578 17.52 -9.38 -4.10
CA SER A 578 17.74 -8.01 -4.54
C SER A 578 16.74 -7.02 -3.94
N GLY A 579 15.87 -7.49 -3.04
CA GLY A 579 14.93 -6.67 -2.30
C GLY A 579 15.63 -5.72 -1.34
N LYS A 580 15.06 -4.54 -1.15
CA LYS A 580 15.57 -3.51 -0.22
C LYS A 580 14.44 -3.02 0.68
N LEU A 581 14.73 -2.79 1.96
CA LEU A 581 13.76 -2.25 2.91
C LEU A 581 13.24 -0.89 2.46
N THR A 582 11.94 -0.67 2.64
CA THR A 582 11.27 0.61 2.35
C THR A 582 10.91 1.38 3.61
N MET A 583 11.39 0.89 4.75
CA MET A 583 11.26 1.52 6.06
C MET A 583 12.47 1.20 6.93
N THR A 584 12.78 2.09 7.86
CA THR A 584 13.80 1.90 8.89
C THR A 584 13.30 0.91 9.94
N TRP A 585 14.14 -0.02 10.35
CA TRP A 585 13.86 -0.94 11.44
C TRP A 585 14.54 -0.44 12.71
N PRO A 586 13.81 0.14 13.68
CA PRO A 586 14.39 0.64 14.92
C PRO A 586 14.88 -0.51 15.82
N LEU A 587 15.66 -0.20 16.84
CA LEU A 587 16.02 -1.18 17.88
C LEU A 587 14.81 -1.51 18.76
N ALA A 588 14.00 -0.50 19.07
CA ALA A 588 12.74 -0.63 19.79
C ALA A 588 11.69 0.31 19.16
N ALA A 589 10.39 0.01 19.30
CA ALA A 589 9.34 0.88 18.78
C ALA A 589 9.40 2.29 19.40
N THR A 590 9.84 2.40 20.66
CA THR A 590 9.99 3.68 21.39
C THR A 590 11.07 4.58 20.81
N ASP A 591 11.96 4.07 19.96
CA ASP A 591 12.97 4.89 19.29
C ASP A 591 12.36 5.67 18.11
N HIS A 592 11.21 5.24 17.63
CA HIS A 592 10.52 5.91 16.53
C HIS A 592 9.85 7.20 17.04
N PRO A 593 10.06 8.35 16.39
CA PRO A 593 9.57 9.63 16.91
C PRO A 593 8.04 9.71 17.01
N SER A 594 7.32 9.04 16.10
CA SER A 594 5.85 9.00 16.09
C SER A 594 5.25 8.24 17.28
N THR A 595 6.02 7.37 17.92
CA THR A 595 5.55 6.54 19.05
C THR A 595 4.97 7.36 20.20
N ARG A 596 5.52 8.55 20.47
CA ARG A 596 5.04 9.44 21.54
C ARG A 596 3.62 9.94 21.31
N ASN A 597 3.20 10.05 20.06
CA ASN A 597 1.91 10.60 19.65
C ASN A 597 1.04 9.56 18.94
N PHE A 598 1.46 8.31 18.91
CA PHE A 598 0.66 7.23 18.31
C PHE A 598 -0.29 6.66 19.37
N PRO A 599 -1.61 6.65 19.14
CA PRO A 599 -2.62 6.38 20.18
C PRO A 599 -2.44 5.05 20.89
N GLY A 600 -1.96 4.02 20.22
CA GLY A 600 -1.77 2.68 20.79
C GLY A 600 -0.69 2.57 21.85
N LEU A 601 0.17 3.60 22.03
CA LEU A 601 1.31 3.54 22.97
C LEU A 601 1.13 4.34 24.23
N VAL A 602 0.18 5.24 24.29
CA VAL A 602 -0.03 6.04 25.52
C VAL A 602 -0.54 5.15 26.66
N ASP A 603 -1.26 4.11 26.33
CA ASP A 603 -1.55 2.97 27.21
C ASP A 603 -2.27 1.90 26.37
N PHE A 604 -1.54 0.93 25.83
CA PHE A 604 -2.12 -0.12 25.00
C PHE A 604 -3.24 -0.91 25.72
N TYR A 605 -3.09 -1.12 27.02
CA TYR A 605 -4.15 -1.65 27.85
C TYR A 605 -5.40 -0.77 27.84
N THR A 606 -5.23 0.55 27.74
CA THR A 606 -6.34 1.50 27.74
C THR A 606 -7.19 1.41 26.47
N TYR A 607 -6.61 1.04 25.31
CA TYR A 607 -7.39 0.87 24.08
C TYR A 607 -8.34 -0.33 24.15
N GLN A 608 -7.88 -1.47 24.65
CA GLN A 608 -8.73 -2.64 24.87
C GLN A 608 -9.85 -2.36 25.90
N VAL A 609 -9.54 -1.56 26.92
CA VAL A 609 -10.43 -1.20 28.01
C VAL A 609 -11.34 -0.02 27.65
N ALA A 610 -10.92 0.93 26.81
CA ALA A 610 -11.77 2.03 26.33
C ALA A 610 -12.98 1.53 25.53
N ARG A 611 -12.85 0.43 24.81
CA ARG A 611 -13.96 -0.25 24.14
C ARG A 611 -14.94 -0.90 25.11
N THR A 612 -14.53 -1.21 26.33
CA THR A 612 -15.38 -1.72 27.40
C THR A 612 -15.92 -0.62 28.33
N GLY A 613 -15.58 0.63 28.09
CA GLY A 613 -16.07 1.79 28.83
C GLY A 613 -15.33 2.15 30.13
N GLU A 614 -14.18 1.51 30.41
CA GLU A 614 -13.51 1.65 31.71
C GLU A 614 -12.36 2.66 31.76
N ARG A 615 -11.81 3.10 30.61
CA ARG A 615 -10.71 4.10 30.57
C ARG A 615 -10.76 5.02 29.35
N LYS A 616 -10.22 6.26 29.50
CA LYS A 616 -10.08 7.24 28.43
C LYS A 616 -8.68 7.15 27.82
N LEU A 617 -8.58 7.12 26.49
CA LEU A 617 -7.32 7.30 25.77
C LEU A 617 -6.83 8.73 25.94
N ALA A 618 -5.51 8.94 26.05
CA ALA A 618 -4.96 10.28 26.25
C ALA A 618 -5.18 11.19 25.01
N ASN A 619 -5.19 10.62 23.80
CA ASN A 619 -5.40 11.34 22.53
C ASN A 619 -6.52 10.66 21.73
N TYR A 620 -7.67 10.48 22.32
CA TYR A 620 -8.80 9.74 21.75
C TYR A 620 -9.32 10.36 20.45
N ASP A 621 -9.35 11.67 20.38
CA ASP A 621 -9.97 12.48 19.32
C ASP A 621 -8.95 13.15 18.37
N PHE A 622 -7.68 13.07 18.67
CA PHE A 622 -6.63 13.65 17.80
C PHE A 622 -5.27 12.97 17.93
N THR A 623 -4.47 13.12 16.89
CA THR A 623 -3.06 12.75 16.87
C THR A 623 -2.22 13.92 16.36
N ASN A 624 -1.26 14.38 17.18
CA ASN A 624 -0.33 15.43 16.78
C ASN A 624 0.90 14.81 16.08
N HIS A 625 1.16 15.23 14.85
CA HIS A 625 2.36 14.82 14.11
C HIS A 625 3.54 15.75 14.47
N GLU A 626 4.00 15.66 15.71
CA GLU A 626 5.05 16.57 16.23
C GLU A 626 6.46 16.21 15.76
N GLU A 627 6.66 15.03 15.21
CA GLU A 627 7.88 14.67 14.49
C GLU A 627 8.10 15.48 13.21
N ASP A 628 7.06 16.14 12.71
CA ASP A 628 7.08 17.02 11.54
C ASP A 628 7.65 16.29 10.29
N ILE A 629 8.69 16.85 9.67
CA ILE A 629 9.36 16.26 8.50
C ILE A 629 10.26 15.05 8.85
N TYR A 630 10.44 14.77 10.15
CA TYR A 630 11.38 13.75 10.62
C TYR A 630 10.69 12.38 10.82
N VAL A 631 10.15 11.80 9.74
CA VAL A 631 9.59 10.45 9.70
C VAL A 631 10.63 9.47 9.16
N GLY A 632 10.73 8.27 9.77
CA GLY A 632 11.60 7.20 9.32
C GLY A 632 13.07 7.60 9.25
N TYR A 633 13.79 7.23 8.17
CA TYR A 633 15.23 7.52 8.03
C TYR A 633 15.55 9.02 8.11
N ARG A 634 14.61 9.91 7.75
CA ARG A 634 14.81 11.35 7.91
C ARG A 634 15.08 11.72 9.37
N TYR A 635 14.40 11.04 10.31
CA TYR A 635 14.69 11.17 11.73
C TYR A 635 15.98 10.46 12.13
N PHE A 636 16.06 9.15 11.86
CA PHE A 636 17.15 8.32 12.35
C PHE A 636 18.53 8.77 11.84
N ASP A 637 18.61 9.21 10.58
CA ASP A 637 19.87 9.68 9.98
C ASP A 637 20.21 11.11 10.42
N THR A 638 19.20 11.99 10.55
CA THR A 638 19.43 13.39 10.97
C THR A 638 19.89 13.49 12.42
N PHE A 639 19.27 12.70 13.31
CA PHE A 639 19.58 12.70 14.74
C PHE A 639 20.60 11.62 15.14
N ASN A 640 21.23 10.97 14.16
CA ASN A 640 22.24 9.93 14.34
C ASN A 640 21.82 8.84 15.34
N LYS A 641 20.58 8.33 15.18
CA LYS A 641 20.03 7.28 16.03
C LYS A 641 20.41 5.91 15.51
N GLU A 642 20.75 4.98 16.39
CA GLU A 642 21.01 3.61 16.02
C GLU A 642 19.72 2.91 15.53
N VAL A 643 19.89 1.96 14.62
CA VAL A 643 18.81 1.18 14.03
C VAL A 643 19.21 -0.29 13.88
N SER A 644 18.23 -1.17 13.84
CA SER A 644 18.48 -2.59 13.56
C SER A 644 18.87 -2.79 12.10
N TYR A 645 18.14 -2.11 11.19
CA TYR A 645 18.43 -2.03 9.75
C TYR A 645 18.03 -0.66 9.21
N PRO A 646 18.88 0.00 8.41
CA PRO A 646 18.55 1.30 7.84
C PRO A 646 17.59 1.18 6.65
N PHE A 647 16.94 2.29 6.31
CA PHE A 647 16.15 2.41 5.08
C PHE A 647 16.98 2.06 3.84
N GLY A 648 16.41 1.34 2.90
CA GLY A 648 17.08 0.91 1.68
C GLY A 648 17.99 -0.30 1.83
N PHE A 649 18.12 -0.87 3.04
CA PHE A 649 19.01 -2.00 3.32
C PHE A 649 18.49 -3.32 2.70
N GLY A 650 19.41 -4.15 2.26
CA GLY A 650 19.18 -5.53 1.80
C GLY A 650 20.45 -6.12 1.26
N LEU A 651 20.75 -7.37 1.67
CA LEU A 651 21.91 -8.11 1.23
C LEU A 651 21.64 -8.85 -0.08
N SER A 652 22.72 -9.29 -0.73
CA SER A 652 22.68 -10.09 -1.95
C SER A 652 23.66 -11.27 -1.81
N TYR A 653 23.56 -12.27 -2.70
CA TYR A 653 24.55 -13.35 -2.82
C TYR A 653 25.76 -12.93 -3.66
N THR A 654 25.75 -11.73 -4.21
CA THR A 654 26.84 -11.17 -4.99
C THR A 654 27.23 -9.78 -4.47
N MET A 655 28.29 -9.19 -5.01
CA MET A 655 28.80 -7.88 -4.62
C MET A 655 28.78 -6.92 -5.82
N PHE A 656 28.53 -5.66 -5.53
CA PHE A 656 28.51 -4.60 -6.55
C PHE A 656 29.47 -3.47 -6.20
N ALA A 657 30.16 -2.98 -7.23
CA ALA A 657 30.97 -1.76 -7.17
C ALA A 657 30.30 -0.64 -7.96
N TYR A 658 30.42 0.57 -7.44
CA TYR A 658 29.88 1.76 -8.04
C TYR A 658 31.02 2.63 -8.60
N SER A 659 30.87 3.15 -9.82
CA SER A 659 31.80 4.12 -10.38
C SER A 659 31.68 5.48 -9.69
N LYS A 660 32.65 6.38 -9.97
CA LYS A 660 32.46 7.80 -9.67
C LYS A 660 31.23 8.32 -10.41
N PRO A 661 30.25 8.94 -9.73
CA PRO A 661 29.04 9.44 -10.36
C PRO A 661 29.31 10.70 -11.16
N THR A 662 28.47 10.95 -12.17
CA THR A 662 28.40 12.26 -12.84
C THR A 662 27.08 12.92 -12.49
N VAL A 663 27.14 14.23 -12.19
CA VAL A 663 25.95 15.04 -11.94
C VAL A 663 25.98 16.25 -12.88
N LYS A 664 24.93 16.39 -13.67
CA LYS A 664 24.78 17.50 -14.62
C LYS A 664 23.48 18.25 -14.33
N VAL A 665 23.59 19.54 -14.10
CA VAL A 665 22.43 20.44 -13.95
C VAL A 665 22.19 21.13 -15.28
N SER A 666 20.96 21.05 -15.79
CA SER A 666 20.54 21.69 -17.04
C SER A 666 19.12 22.23 -16.87
N GLY A 667 19.00 23.57 -16.84
CA GLY A 667 17.72 24.22 -16.55
C GLY A 667 17.13 23.73 -15.23
N ASN A 668 15.91 23.30 -15.24
CA ASN A 668 15.18 22.81 -14.05
C ASN A 668 15.31 21.28 -13.86
N ASN A 669 16.37 20.67 -14.36
CA ASN A 669 16.59 19.23 -14.21
C ASN A 669 18.03 18.91 -13.82
N VAL A 670 18.20 17.91 -12.96
CA VAL A 670 19.48 17.33 -12.56
C VAL A 670 19.53 15.89 -13.08
N THR A 671 20.57 15.58 -13.84
CA THR A 671 20.85 14.22 -14.32
C THR A 671 21.96 13.61 -13.48
N VAL A 672 21.70 12.48 -12.82
CA VAL A 672 22.70 11.71 -12.08
C VAL A 672 22.94 10.40 -12.81
N SER A 673 24.21 10.10 -13.11
CA SER A 673 24.58 8.82 -13.74
C SER A 673 25.67 8.13 -12.93
N VAL A 674 25.51 6.82 -12.73
CA VAL A 674 26.46 5.96 -12.03
C VAL A 674 26.52 4.59 -12.73
N THR A 675 27.71 4.02 -12.87
CA THR A 675 27.87 2.66 -13.38
C THR A 675 27.96 1.70 -12.21
N VAL A 676 27.10 0.68 -12.19
CA VAL A 676 27.09 -0.42 -11.23
C VAL A 676 27.68 -1.65 -11.91
N LYS A 677 28.67 -2.29 -11.28
CA LYS A 677 29.34 -3.49 -11.78
C LYS A 677 29.17 -4.63 -10.78
N ASN A 678 28.76 -5.79 -11.25
CA ASN A 678 28.80 -7.02 -10.45
C ASN A 678 30.26 -7.50 -10.32
N THR A 679 30.80 -7.43 -9.11
CA THR A 679 32.17 -7.84 -8.78
C THR A 679 32.21 -9.19 -8.06
N GLY A 680 31.05 -9.79 -7.79
CA GLY A 680 30.97 -11.08 -7.14
C GLY A 680 30.93 -12.26 -8.13
N LYS A 681 30.48 -13.41 -7.66
CA LYS A 681 30.52 -14.68 -8.40
C LYS A 681 29.17 -15.15 -8.94
N VAL A 682 28.08 -14.54 -8.52
CA VAL A 682 26.70 -14.91 -8.86
C VAL A 682 26.05 -13.77 -9.63
N ALA A 683 25.19 -14.10 -10.59
CA ALA A 683 24.37 -13.09 -11.25
C ALA A 683 23.38 -12.45 -10.25
N GLY A 684 23.13 -11.16 -10.36
CA GLY A 684 22.22 -10.47 -9.44
C GLY A 684 21.89 -9.07 -9.89
N LYS A 685 20.93 -8.46 -9.19
CA LYS A 685 20.46 -7.08 -9.42
C LYS A 685 20.83 -6.19 -8.24
N GLU A 686 21.07 -4.91 -8.50
CA GLU A 686 21.34 -3.90 -7.47
C GLU A 686 20.44 -2.68 -7.65
N VAL A 687 20.14 -2.01 -6.53
CA VAL A 687 19.38 -0.75 -6.51
C VAL A 687 20.31 0.40 -6.15
N ALA A 688 20.59 1.27 -7.10
CA ALA A 688 21.28 2.53 -6.83
C ALA A 688 20.27 3.57 -6.31
N GLN A 689 20.50 4.07 -5.11
CA GLN A 689 19.65 5.02 -4.39
C GLN A 689 20.36 6.37 -4.31
N VAL A 690 19.72 7.45 -4.76
CA VAL A 690 20.29 8.80 -4.74
C VAL A 690 19.67 9.61 -3.62
N TYR A 691 20.42 9.79 -2.56
CA TYR A 691 20.08 10.67 -1.45
C TYR A 691 20.72 12.04 -1.67
N VAL A 692 19.97 13.09 -1.40
CA VAL A 692 20.44 14.46 -1.62
C VAL A 692 20.54 15.20 -0.29
N THR A 693 21.73 15.69 0.02
CA THR A 693 21.97 16.65 1.08
C THR A 693 21.91 18.06 0.49
N ALA A 694 20.92 18.81 0.91
CA ALA A 694 20.73 20.20 0.49
C ALA A 694 21.66 21.15 1.25
N PRO A 695 21.98 22.35 0.69
CA PRO A 695 22.72 23.36 1.42
C PRO A 695 21.94 23.85 2.66
N LYS A 696 22.65 24.26 3.71
CA LYS A 696 22.03 24.98 4.82
C LYS A 696 21.48 26.30 4.30
N GLY A 697 20.23 26.60 4.65
CA GLY A 697 19.52 27.77 4.17
C GLY A 697 18.53 28.30 5.19
N GLN A 698 17.47 28.97 4.71
CA GLN A 698 16.45 29.55 5.57
C GLN A 698 15.50 28.50 6.16
N ILE A 699 15.31 27.38 5.42
CA ILE A 699 14.43 26.29 5.82
C ILE A 699 15.29 25.15 6.34
N GLU A 700 15.00 24.68 7.55
CA GLU A 700 15.62 23.48 8.13
C GLU A 700 15.31 22.25 7.28
N LYS A 701 16.26 21.34 7.12
CA LYS A 701 16.13 20.17 6.25
C LYS A 701 16.69 18.92 6.94
N PRO A 702 16.17 17.72 6.62
CA PRO A 702 16.81 16.47 7.04
C PRO A 702 18.25 16.38 6.52
N ALA A 703 19.09 15.57 7.18
CA ALA A 703 20.48 15.35 6.77
C ALA A 703 20.59 14.95 5.29
N GLN A 704 19.66 14.14 4.82
CA GLN A 704 19.52 13.76 3.42
C GLN A 704 18.11 13.25 3.12
N GLU A 705 17.74 13.26 1.85
CA GLU A 705 16.45 12.75 1.37
C GLU A 705 16.63 11.97 0.06
N LEU A 706 15.93 10.86 -0.09
CA LEU A 706 15.87 10.11 -1.34
C LEU A 706 15.15 10.93 -2.43
N LYS A 707 15.82 11.14 -3.56
CA LYS A 707 15.28 11.91 -4.68
C LYS A 707 15.29 11.15 -6.01
N ALA A 708 16.00 10.02 -6.08
CA ALA A 708 15.93 9.09 -7.20
C ALA A 708 16.39 7.70 -6.80
N PHE A 709 15.96 6.70 -7.55
CA PHE A 709 16.50 5.35 -7.52
C PHE A 709 16.37 4.69 -8.90
N ALA A 710 17.23 3.70 -9.14
CA ALA A 710 17.11 2.83 -10.30
C ALA A 710 17.66 1.43 -9.96
N LYS A 711 16.98 0.39 -10.45
CA LYS A 711 17.41 -1.00 -10.31
C LYS A 711 18.08 -1.47 -11.60
N THR A 712 19.21 -2.18 -11.49
CA THR A 712 19.88 -2.76 -12.66
C THR A 712 19.05 -3.91 -13.24
N ARG A 713 19.26 -4.21 -14.50
CA ARG A 713 18.99 -5.55 -15.02
C ARG A 713 19.78 -6.59 -14.20
N GLU A 714 19.53 -7.86 -14.42
CA GLU A 714 20.39 -8.91 -13.87
C GLU A 714 21.80 -8.82 -14.52
N LEU A 715 22.80 -8.61 -13.68
CA LEU A 715 24.19 -8.52 -14.09
C LEU A 715 24.93 -9.81 -13.77
N LYS A 716 25.49 -10.47 -14.77
CA LYS A 716 26.41 -11.60 -14.58
C LYS A 716 27.72 -11.13 -13.92
N PRO A 717 28.51 -12.05 -13.33
CA PRO A 717 29.84 -11.72 -12.82
C PRO A 717 30.68 -10.95 -13.85
N GLY A 718 31.20 -9.78 -13.44
CA GLY A 718 31.98 -8.89 -14.27
C GLY A 718 31.19 -7.93 -15.16
N GLU A 719 29.89 -8.14 -15.36
CA GLU A 719 29.04 -7.22 -16.12
C GLU A 719 28.76 -5.92 -15.38
N SER A 720 28.45 -4.88 -16.13
CA SER A 720 28.10 -3.58 -15.58
C SER A 720 26.95 -2.93 -16.36
N GLU A 721 26.28 -1.99 -15.71
CA GLU A 721 25.23 -1.15 -16.30
C GLU A 721 25.37 0.28 -15.80
N THR A 722 25.15 1.24 -16.69
CA THR A 722 25.10 2.66 -16.29
C THR A 722 23.66 3.08 -16.11
N LEU A 723 23.32 3.40 -14.87
CA LEU A 723 22.02 3.91 -14.49
C LEU A 723 22.03 5.44 -14.60
N THR A 724 21.02 5.99 -15.26
CA THR A 724 20.84 7.43 -15.43
C THR A 724 19.48 7.84 -14.88
N MET A 725 19.51 8.72 -13.88
CA MET A 725 18.33 9.16 -13.14
C MET A 725 18.11 10.66 -13.32
N GLN A 726 16.85 11.04 -13.47
CA GLN A 726 16.46 12.44 -13.65
C GLN A 726 15.80 12.95 -12.37
N ILE A 727 16.23 14.08 -11.87
CA ILE A 727 15.68 14.74 -10.69
C ILE A 727 15.26 16.15 -11.08
N PRO A 728 13.97 16.42 -11.28
CA PRO A 728 13.50 17.79 -11.47
C PRO A 728 13.90 18.67 -10.27
N VAL A 729 14.36 19.89 -10.51
CA VAL A 729 14.81 20.82 -9.43
C VAL A 729 13.68 21.05 -8.41
N ARG A 730 12.43 21.03 -8.87
CA ARG A 730 11.24 21.06 -7.99
C ARG A 730 11.25 19.94 -6.92
N MET A 731 11.79 18.77 -7.24
CA MET A 731 11.86 17.65 -6.29
C MET A 731 12.90 17.87 -5.17
N LEU A 732 13.76 18.86 -5.31
CA LEU A 732 14.73 19.29 -4.29
C LEU A 732 14.17 20.37 -3.38
N ALA A 733 12.95 20.86 -3.65
CA ALA A 733 12.32 21.94 -2.89
C ALA A 733 11.80 21.44 -1.54
N SER A 734 11.91 22.33 -0.54
CA SER A 734 11.17 22.26 0.72
C SER A 734 9.95 23.18 0.65
N PHE A 735 8.95 22.93 1.47
CA PHE A 735 7.76 23.78 1.51
C PHE A 735 7.99 24.95 2.47
N ASP A 736 7.90 26.16 1.92
CA ASP A 736 7.94 27.43 2.67
C ASP A 736 6.51 27.80 3.09
N GLU A 737 6.15 27.56 4.34
CA GLU A 737 4.81 27.85 4.87
C GLU A 737 4.48 29.34 4.81
N ALA A 738 5.45 30.21 5.15
CA ALA A 738 5.24 31.66 5.15
C ALA A 738 4.97 32.21 3.76
N GLY A 739 5.63 31.65 2.75
CA GLY A 739 5.47 32.02 1.36
C GLY A 739 4.38 31.26 0.62
N SER A 740 3.81 30.20 1.21
CA SER A 740 2.92 29.24 0.51
C SER A 740 3.51 28.82 -0.84
N GLN A 741 4.72 28.27 -0.82
CA GLN A 741 5.46 27.93 -2.03
C GLN A 741 6.42 26.77 -1.83
N TRP A 742 6.70 26.04 -2.90
CA TRP A 742 7.88 25.20 -2.98
C TRP A 742 9.10 26.06 -3.23
N LEU A 743 10.16 25.87 -2.42
CA LEU A 743 11.41 26.61 -2.51
C LEU A 743 12.60 25.65 -2.59
N THR A 744 13.28 25.61 -3.73
CA THR A 744 14.64 25.09 -3.82
C THR A 744 15.60 26.25 -3.61
N GLU A 745 16.32 26.24 -2.52
CA GLU A 745 17.33 27.27 -2.23
C GLU A 745 18.55 27.07 -3.12
N GLY A 746 19.04 28.14 -3.75
CA GLY A 746 20.22 28.09 -4.62
C GLY A 746 21.48 27.74 -3.81
N GLY A 747 22.28 26.80 -4.30
CA GLY A 747 23.52 26.42 -3.59
C GLY A 747 24.15 25.12 -4.09
N ASN A 748 25.12 24.62 -3.35
CA ASN A 748 25.78 23.35 -3.62
C ASN A 748 25.01 22.20 -2.97
N TYR A 749 24.49 21.29 -3.78
CA TYR A 749 23.81 20.08 -3.35
C TYR A 749 24.77 18.91 -3.47
N THR A 750 24.80 18.04 -2.45
CA THR A 750 25.56 16.79 -2.48
C THR A 750 24.64 15.63 -2.81
N PHE A 751 24.98 14.91 -3.86
CA PHE A 751 24.26 13.71 -4.31
C PHE A 751 25.02 12.50 -3.79
N ASN A 752 24.42 11.79 -2.83
CA ASN A 752 24.96 10.61 -2.17
C ASN A 752 24.34 9.37 -2.83
N ILE A 753 25.13 8.62 -3.58
CA ILE A 753 24.64 7.41 -4.24
C ILE A 753 25.05 6.20 -3.40
N GLY A 754 24.07 5.42 -2.96
CA GLY A 754 24.29 4.29 -2.07
C GLY A 754 23.45 3.06 -2.37
N ALA A 755 23.72 2.00 -1.63
CA ALA A 755 22.94 0.76 -1.56
C ALA A 755 21.89 0.79 -0.43
N SER A 756 21.97 1.80 0.45
CA SER A 756 21.00 2.15 1.50
C SER A 756 21.25 3.59 1.96
N SER A 757 20.39 4.12 2.84
CA SER A 757 20.60 5.47 3.43
C SER A 757 21.91 5.61 4.22
N ARG A 758 22.47 4.49 4.68
CA ARG A 758 23.73 4.46 5.47
C ARG A 758 24.88 3.72 4.78
N ASP A 759 24.68 3.19 3.60
CA ASP A 759 25.72 2.57 2.77
C ASP A 759 25.96 3.41 1.51
N ILE A 760 26.54 4.59 1.70
CA ILE A 760 26.87 5.50 0.60
C ILE A 760 28.16 5.06 -0.06
N ARG A 761 28.10 4.76 -1.34
CA ARG A 761 29.20 4.21 -2.15
C ARG A 761 30.00 5.26 -2.88
N CYS A 762 29.35 6.33 -3.29
CA CYS A 762 29.98 7.44 -3.99
C CYS A 762 29.16 8.72 -3.87
N THR A 763 29.83 9.87 -4.03
CA THR A 763 29.21 11.18 -3.93
C THR A 763 29.66 12.11 -5.04
N ALA A 764 28.79 13.07 -5.38
CA ALA A 764 29.14 14.19 -6.24
C ALA A 764 28.41 15.45 -5.79
N THR A 765 29.00 16.62 -6.02
CA THR A 765 28.41 17.92 -5.69
C THR A 765 28.12 18.71 -6.95
N ALA A 766 26.95 19.34 -7.02
CA ALA A 766 26.62 20.25 -8.11
C ALA A 766 25.92 21.49 -7.57
N LYS A 767 26.13 22.63 -8.26
CA LYS A 767 25.43 23.87 -7.94
C LYS A 767 24.06 23.85 -8.62
N VAL A 768 23.00 23.97 -7.81
CA VAL A 768 21.61 24.07 -8.28
C VAL A 768 21.14 25.51 -8.12
N GLY A 769 20.42 26.01 -9.10
CA GLY A 769 19.80 27.34 -9.03
C GLY A 769 18.59 27.36 -8.10
N GLN A 770 18.23 28.57 -7.68
CA GLN A 770 16.97 28.75 -6.93
C GLN A 770 15.77 28.46 -7.84
N TYR A 771 14.76 27.80 -7.25
CA TYR A 771 13.47 27.57 -7.90
C TYR A 771 12.35 27.85 -6.90
N THR A 772 11.28 28.46 -7.37
CA THR A 772 10.08 28.73 -6.58
C THR A 772 8.83 28.37 -7.37
N GLU A 773 7.84 27.80 -6.68
CA GLU A 773 6.52 27.50 -7.23
C GLU A 773 5.46 27.84 -6.19
N LYS A 774 4.65 28.86 -6.46
CA LYS A 774 3.51 29.24 -5.60
C LYS A 774 2.43 28.16 -5.67
N VAL A 775 1.82 27.89 -4.53
CA VAL A 775 0.70 26.96 -4.38
C VAL A 775 -0.34 27.53 -3.42
N SER A 776 -1.48 26.86 -3.31
CA SER A 776 -2.56 27.26 -2.40
C SER A 776 -2.10 27.29 -0.94
N ASN A 777 -2.46 28.34 -0.19
CA ASN A 777 -2.30 28.37 1.26
C ASN A 777 -3.48 27.62 1.89
N ALA A 778 -3.31 26.34 2.11
CA ALA A 778 -4.37 25.42 2.49
C ALA A 778 -3.94 24.52 3.66
N LEU A 779 -4.90 24.11 4.47
CA LEU A 779 -4.73 23.12 5.55
C LEU A 779 -3.69 23.49 6.64
N ALA A 780 -3.58 24.75 6.98
CA ALA A 780 -2.81 25.13 8.17
C ALA A 780 -3.46 24.53 9.43
N PRO A 781 -2.67 23.97 10.37
CA PRO A 781 -3.21 23.47 11.62
C PRO A 781 -3.85 24.59 12.44
N LYS A 782 -5.04 24.33 12.98
CA LYS A 782 -5.75 25.31 13.84
C LYS A 782 -5.18 25.39 15.25
N VAL A 783 -4.30 24.46 15.61
CA VAL A 783 -3.64 24.40 16.91
C VAL A 783 -2.14 24.51 16.73
N LYS A 784 -1.47 25.07 17.73
CA LYS A 784 0.00 25.13 17.74
C LYS A 784 0.55 23.73 18.04
N LEU A 785 1.39 23.20 17.17
CA LEU A 785 2.12 21.96 17.36
C LEU A 785 3.50 22.23 17.97
N ASN A 786 3.96 21.33 18.83
CA ASN A 786 5.30 21.37 19.39
C ASN A 786 6.26 20.55 18.51
N LEU A 787 6.61 21.11 17.35
CA LEU A 787 7.36 20.43 16.32
C LEU A 787 8.80 20.11 16.73
N LEU A 788 9.25 18.90 16.41
CA LEU A 788 10.63 18.48 16.57
C LEU A 788 11.55 19.34 15.68
N LYS A 789 12.68 19.77 16.24
CA LYS A 789 13.72 20.55 15.54
C LYS A 789 15.09 19.96 15.79
N GLN A 790 16.04 20.23 14.86
CA GLN A 790 17.48 19.90 15.01
C GLN A 790 18.14 20.67 16.15
#